data_3a5dd7a75b754b76e785ae2a6c13fd39
#
_entry.id   3a5dd7a75b754b76e785ae2a6c13fd39
#
_cell.length_a   1.000
_cell.length_b   1.000
_cell.length_c   1.000
_cell.angle_alpha   90.00
_cell.angle_beta   90.00
_cell.angle_gamma   90.00
#
_symmetry.space_group_name_H-M   'P 1'
#
loop_
_entity.id
_entity.type
_entity.pdbx_description
1 polymer ?
#
loop_
_entity_poly.entity_id
_entity_poly.type
_entity_poly.pdbx_seq_one_letter_code
_entity_poly.pdbx_strand_id
1 'polypeptide(L)'
;MIRFGFAGCVMMMAVALRADTLENRFRELPRAARCNTGPLFWLHGDETPERLNAVLDKVAEGGNGAFTAESRPHKEWLGEGWYRDLGICLDAAKRHDLKMWIFDEDWWPSQTVAGKVPQQYAAKRLKGQALLLKPGARYDGNPAKDAAFVALVAGRLDKEGQAVVADSLVDLTPLARKGPVSWRTPADGEAWQVMVFSWVTAPRLKQGNRLSVDGMSRDCVAWFIRTVYEPHYARFGQAFGKTIAGYFYDEPETAGDWGTELDATFKARGVAWMPCYVAWLFTLAGEAQPAAKYQYAEARAETWGRTMFGGITEWCRRRDVLSIGHFMEHNRLYVHNDYCAGDMMLLQKYSSMGGIDAVFDQFVMGQRDTRRDAPCWQTPKLASSISHVYGKADDLAMCEIFGARGQDLTYPEMKWWADRMQVCGVNVLIPHSFNPRAPHDTDCPPYFYNGGFEPRLALYRVWADYTSRLSLLLAGGRHVCPVAVLFSGNARQVGAYTTPEDLTSALQDALYDCDWLPFERFEDGVTKIKGNELRLHGERYRALVVPPAEGITFAALEKVRAFFEAGGTVIGYGRLPERSLTLGKTAADIARLRETIWGADARPGKSACRTGRRGGRSYFLAEQPTPEALAAALGEAGVPPVLRVLSGETGGWVHALRRVDREGRDVLFIANQNTNDAARAFTFHAPDAAGVPEVWDAMRGEVTAVPWRKEADDVSFDLTLEGGESALVRFAKRDAGRPARLTSASRPVATLPVFPDASADPVVYPVAPDNALTVSPVTGSVFQGVVTVPPELLADGRRAYLVCDLEGRHGSPDTLRILKATYAAIDGAGSADVTRFVSERVRGGARVVPALPSILGGDPAYGHVKTLTVEYEDDGKRATVSARDGARITLRPQAETAAAVRVNGAYAGGFIGNPCRVNITRHLQPGSNTVRVEPFGVQNVRVETY
;
A
#
# COMPACT_ATOMS: atom_id res chain seq x y z
N MET A 1 20.27 3.79 -59.06
CA MET A 1 19.40 3.01 -58.15
C MET A 1 19.89 3.00 -56.71
N ILE A 2 20.32 4.10 -56.12
CA ILE A 2 20.86 4.18 -54.73
C ILE A 2 20.26 5.38 -53.94
N ARG A 3 19.24 6.04 -54.47
CA ARG A 3 18.63 7.20 -53.74
C ARG A 3 17.27 6.92 -53.09
N PHE A 4 16.68 5.74 -53.32
CA PHE A 4 15.38 5.39 -52.69
C PHE A 4 15.50 4.61 -51.36
N GLY A 5 16.66 4.04 -51.04
CA GLY A 5 16.86 3.30 -49.80
C GLY A 5 17.11 4.16 -48.56
N PHE A 6 17.68 5.35 -48.74
CA PHE A 6 18.03 6.19 -47.58
C PHE A 6 16.84 6.99 -47.00
N ALA A 7 15.91 7.41 -47.84
CA ALA A 7 14.71 8.10 -47.43
C ALA A 7 13.71 7.17 -46.68
N GLY A 8 13.63 5.91 -47.12
CA GLY A 8 12.79 4.90 -46.45
C GLY A 8 13.34 4.50 -45.09
N CYS A 9 14.66 4.32 -44.93
CA CYS A 9 15.27 4.02 -43.63
C CYS A 9 15.23 5.22 -42.70
N VAL A 10 15.38 6.43 -43.17
CA VAL A 10 15.29 7.66 -42.36
C VAL A 10 13.84 7.91 -41.95
N MET A 11 12.87 7.60 -42.81
CA MET A 11 11.43 7.69 -42.48
C MET A 11 10.99 6.59 -41.52
N MET A 12 11.48 5.35 -41.64
CA MET A 12 11.25 4.28 -40.65
C MET A 12 11.96 4.55 -39.32
N MET A 13 13.20 5.07 -39.32
CA MET A 13 13.86 5.52 -38.08
C MET A 13 13.17 6.74 -37.45
N ALA A 14 12.69 7.69 -38.25
CA ALA A 14 11.93 8.85 -37.74
C ALA A 14 10.56 8.44 -37.22
N VAL A 15 9.91 7.44 -37.81
CA VAL A 15 8.64 6.85 -37.28
C VAL A 15 8.93 6.03 -36.02
N ALA A 16 10.00 5.23 -35.97
CA ALA A 16 10.40 4.50 -34.76
C ALA A 16 10.84 5.46 -33.64
N LEU A 17 11.55 6.55 -33.97
CA LEU A 17 11.92 7.60 -32.99
C LEU A 17 10.71 8.45 -32.52
N ARG A 18 9.65 8.59 -33.34
CA ARG A 18 8.39 9.22 -32.88
C ARG A 18 7.55 8.28 -32.00
N ALA A 19 7.71 6.96 -32.11
CA ALA A 19 6.89 5.99 -31.39
C ALA A 19 7.26 5.86 -29.90
N ASP A 20 8.42 6.32 -29.46
CA ASP A 20 8.92 6.08 -28.08
C ASP A 20 8.96 7.32 -27.17
N THR A 21 8.28 8.41 -27.51
CA THR A 21 8.17 9.54 -26.59
C THR A 21 7.25 9.19 -25.41
N LEU A 22 7.50 9.79 -24.22
CA LEU A 22 6.66 9.61 -23.04
C LEU A 22 5.18 9.93 -23.36
N GLU A 23 4.92 10.97 -24.17
CA GLU A 23 3.56 11.33 -24.57
C GLU A 23 2.91 10.24 -25.45
N ASN A 24 3.63 9.66 -26.40
CA ASN A 24 3.11 8.58 -27.23
C ASN A 24 2.85 7.33 -26.38
N ARG A 25 3.76 7.00 -25.45
CA ARG A 25 3.53 5.89 -24.50
C ARG A 25 2.32 6.14 -23.62
N PHE A 26 2.08 7.36 -23.19
CA PHE A 26 0.91 7.73 -22.42
C PHE A 26 -0.39 7.61 -23.24
N ARG A 27 -0.39 8.09 -24.48
CA ARG A 27 -1.55 8.06 -25.37
C ARG A 27 -1.90 6.63 -25.81
N GLU A 28 -0.91 5.89 -26.28
CA GLU A 28 -1.10 4.60 -26.94
C GLU A 28 -1.05 3.40 -25.97
N LEU A 29 -0.45 3.57 -24.81
CA LEU A 29 -0.23 2.53 -23.81
C LEU A 29 0.23 1.19 -24.41
N PRO A 30 1.42 1.11 -24.98
CA PRO A 30 1.97 -0.16 -25.45
C PRO A 30 2.10 -1.13 -24.27
N ARG A 31 2.13 -2.45 -24.56
CA ARG A 31 2.15 -3.49 -23.51
C ARG A 31 3.24 -3.24 -22.45
N ALA A 32 4.44 -2.85 -22.87
CA ALA A 32 5.54 -2.53 -21.96
C ALA A 32 5.27 -1.37 -20.99
N ALA A 33 4.32 -0.48 -21.28
CA ALA A 33 3.90 0.60 -20.40
C ALA A 33 2.86 0.17 -19.35
N ARG A 34 2.40 -1.09 -19.37
CA ARG A 34 1.34 -1.65 -18.54
C ARG A 34 1.85 -2.61 -17.46
N CYS A 35 3.16 -2.81 -17.34
CA CYS A 35 3.74 -3.82 -16.44
C CYS A 35 3.48 -3.57 -14.95
N ASN A 36 3.01 -2.39 -14.57
CA ASN A 36 2.68 -2.03 -13.20
C ASN A 36 1.22 -2.41 -12.80
N THR A 37 0.49 -3.11 -13.67
CA THR A 37 -0.81 -3.68 -13.35
C THR A 37 -0.81 -5.16 -13.72
N GLY A 38 -0.91 -6.03 -12.70
CA GLY A 38 -0.79 -7.47 -12.87
C GLY A 38 -1.62 -8.24 -11.86
N PRO A 39 -2.87 -8.65 -12.24
CA PRO A 39 -3.77 -9.32 -11.31
C PRO A 39 -3.25 -10.66 -10.83
N LEU A 40 -3.75 -11.11 -9.67
CA LEU A 40 -3.65 -12.50 -9.25
C LEU A 40 -4.40 -13.40 -10.25
N PHE A 41 -3.77 -14.51 -10.61
CA PHE A 41 -4.28 -15.53 -11.52
C PHE A 41 -4.20 -16.89 -10.81
N TRP A 42 -5.35 -17.42 -10.41
CA TRP A 42 -5.43 -18.55 -9.50
C TRP A 42 -5.33 -19.90 -10.19
N LEU A 43 -4.50 -20.79 -9.67
CA LEU A 43 -4.26 -22.13 -10.17
C LEU A 43 -4.62 -23.15 -9.08
N HIS A 44 -5.57 -24.04 -9.37
CA HIS A 44 -6.02 -25.11 -8.46
C HIS A 44 -5.52 -26.48 -8.89
N GLY A 45 -5.06 -26.63 -10.15
CA GLY A 45 -4.58 -27.90 -10.71
C GLY A 45 -5.69 -28.82 -11.19
N ASP A 46 -6.89 -28.26 -11.43
CA ASP A 46 -8.02 -28.94 -12.08
C ASP A 46 -8.49 -28.25 -13.36
N GLU A 47 -7.80 -27.19 -13.76
CA GLU A 47 -8.05 -26.47 -14.98
C GLU A 47 -7.47 -27.21 -16.22
N THR A 48 -8.22 -27.15 -17.36
CA THR A 48 -7.67 -27.64 -18.61
C THR A 48 -6.74 -26.62 -19.27
N PRO A 49 -5.81 -27.04 -20.13
CA PRO A 49 -4.95 -26.13 -20.88
C PRO A 49 -5.72 -25.09 -21.71
N GLU A 50 -6.87 -25.49 -22.30
CA GLU A 50 -7.73 -24.60 -23.08
C GLU A 50 -8.33 -23.51 -22.20
N ARG A 51 -8.78 -23.88 -20.99
CA ARG A 51 -9.36 -22.94 -20.03
C ARG A 51 -8.31 -21.96 -19.49
N LEU A 52 -7.12 -22.42 -19.13
CA LEU A 52 -6.02 -21.56 -18.73
C LEU A 52 -5.70 -20.52 -19.80
N ASN A 53 -5.54 -20.97 -21.05
CA ASN A 53 -5.28 -20.08 -22.18
C ASN A 53 -6.43 -19.08 -22.39
N ALA A 54 -7.69 -19.52 -22.37
CA ALA A 54 -8.85 -18.65 -22.59
C ALA A 54 -8.94 -17.52 -21.54
N VAL A 55 -8.65 -17.82 -20.27
CA VAL A 55 -8.69 -16.79 -19.23
C VAL A 55 -7.46 -15.87 -19.30
N LEU A 56 -6.27 -16.39 -19.66
CA LEU A 56 -5.09 -15.56 -19.91
C LEU A 56 -5.24 -14.63 -21.12
N ASP A 57 -5.97 -15.07 -22.16
CA ASP A 57 -6.36 -14.19 -23.26
C ASP A 57 -7.23 -13.03 -22.73
N LYS A 58 -8.11 -13.28 -21.74
CA LYS A 58 -8.92 -12.24 -21.09
C LYS A 58 -8.10 -11.33 -20.16
N VAL A 59 -7.07 -11.85 -19.48
CA VAL A 59 -6.09 -11.01 -18.76
C VAL A 59 -5.42 -10.02 -19.71
N ALA A 60 -4.98 -10.48 -20.87
CA ALA A 60 -4.37 -9.64 -21.90
C ALA A 60 -5.36 -8.63 -22.50
N GLU A 61 -6.59 -9.06 -22.83
CA GLU A 61 -7.68 -8.22 -23.33
C GLU A 61 -8.05 -7.13 -22.30
N GLY A 62 -8.05 -7.48 -21.01
CA GLY A 62 -8.28 -6.56 -19.89
C GLY A 62 -7.23 -5.47 -19.73
N GLY A 63 -6.18 -5.44 -20.54
CA GLY A 63 -5.20 -4.35 -20.59
C GLY A 63 -4.06 -4.48 -19.58
N ASN A 64 -3.88 -5.63 -18.95
CA ASN A 64 -2.78 -5.90 -18.05
C ASN A 64 -1.45 -6.02 -18.81
N GLY A 65 -0.35 -5.65 -18.14
CA GLY A 65 1.01 -5.89 -18.64
C GLY A 65 1.72 -7.02 -17.91
N ALA A 66 1.11 -7.51 -16.83
CA ALA A 66 1.62 -8.63 -16.04
C ALA A 66 0.46 -9.45 -15.43
N PHE A 67 0.80 -10.56 -14.79
CA PHE A 67 -0.07 -11.30 -13.86
C PHE A 67 0.78 -12.11 -12.89
N THR A 68 0.19 -12.49 -11.75
CA THR A 68 0.81 -13.36 -10.75
C THR A 68 0.17 -14.74 -10.81
N ALA A 69 0.93 -15.75 -11.22
CA ALA A 69 0.51 -17.15 -11.18
C ALA A 69 0.54 -17.63 -9.72
N GLU A 70 -0.63 -17.72 -9.11
CA GLU A 70 -0.85 -18.05 -7.70
C GLU A 70 -1.43 -19.44 -7.55
N SER A 71 -0.84 -20.26 -6.69
CA SER A 71 -1.45 -21.49 -6.20
C SER A 71 -2.59 -21.18 -5.20
N ARG A 72 -3.79 -21.90 -5.31
CA ARG A 72 -4.98 -21.50 -4.53
C ARG A 72 -5.85 -22.64 -3.93
N PRO A 73 -5.36 -23.61 -3.20
CA PRO A 73 -4.09 -24.34 -3.33
C PRO A 73 -4.08 -25.22 -4.59
N HIS A 74 -2.94 -25.34 -5.24
CA HIS A 74 -2.79 -26.22 -6.38
C HIS A 74 -2.61 -27.68 -5.92
N LYS A 75 -3.39 -28.63 -6.47
CA LYS A 75 -3.39 -30.04 -6.03
C LYS A 75 -2.02 -30.71 -6.07
N GLU A 76 -1.17 -30.29 -7.00
CA GLU A 76 0.19 -30.80 -7.19
C GLU A 76 1.24 -29.70 -7.03
N TRP A 77 1.07 -28.78 -6.08
CA TRP A 77 2.03 -27.69 -5.88
C TRP A 77 3.46 -28.23 -5.70
N LEU A 78 4.43 -27.68 -6.44
CA LEU A 78 5.80 -28.13 -6.63
C LEU A 78 5.94 -29.53 -7.26
N GLY A 79 4.86 -30.10 -7.82
CA GLY A 79 4.85 -31.33 -8.60
C GLY A 79 4.76 -31.08 -10.11
N GLU A 80 4.68 -32.14 -10.90
CA GLU A 80 4.66 -32.03 -12.37
C GLU A 80 3.42 -31.30 -12.90
N GLY A 81 2.26 -31.43 -12.23
CA GLY A 81 1.05 -30.69 -12.57
C GLY A 81 1.24 -29.19 -12.43
N TRP A 82 1.82 -28.75 -11.31
CA TRP A 82 2.14 -27.34 -11.08
C TRP A 82 3.06 -26.78 -12.17
N TYR A 83 4.15 -27.48 -12.50
CA TYR A 83 5.08 -27.00 -13.52
C TYR A 83 4.51 -27.05 -14.93
N ARG A 84 3.60 -27.99 -15.22
CA ARG A 84 2.84 -28.03 -16.48
C ARG A 84 1.98 -26.76 -16.61
N ASP A 85 1.24 -26.41 -15.57
CA ASP A 85 0.31 -25.26 -15.60
C ASP A 85 1.07 -23.94 -15.63
N LEU A 86 2.17 -23.81 -14.90
CA LEU A 86 3.10 -22.70 -15.05
C LEU A 86 3.69 -22.59 -16.46
N GLY A 87 3.99 -23.74 -17.10
CA GLY A 87 4.47 -23.77 -18.48
C GLY A 87 3.44 -23.19 -19.46
N ILE A 88 2.16 -23.56 -19.31
CA ILE A 88 1.04 -23.02 -20.09
C ILE A 88 0.92 -21.50 -19.85
N CYS A 89 0.98 -21.08 -18.59
CA CYS A 89 0.95 -19.65 -18.23
C CYS A 89 2.12 -18.88 -18.85
N LEU A 90 3.33 -19.44 -18.81
CA LEU A 90 4.52 -18.82 -19.40
C LEU A 90 4.42 -18.69 -20.93
N ASP A 91 3.88 -19.69 -21.62
CA ASP A 91 3.71 -19.63 -23.06
C ASP A 91 2.61 -18.65 -23.47
N ALA A 92 1.53 -18.54 -22.70
CA ALA A 92 0.53 -17.49 -22.87
C ALA A 92 1.13 -16.09 -22.62
N ALA A 93 1.95 -15.93 -21.56
CA ALA A 93 2.65 -14.69 -21.26
C ALA A 93 3.53 -14.25 -22.45
N LYS A 94 4.29 -15.17 -23.06
CA LYS A 94 5.11 -14.87 -24.25
C LYS A 94 4.25 -14.47 -25.46
N ARG A 95 3.11 -15.17 -25.73
CA ARG A 95 2.21 -14.83 -26.83
C ARG A 95 1.64 -13.43 -26.74
N HIS A 96 1.34 -12.97 -25.52
CA HIS A 96 0.69 -11.69 -25.24
C HIS A 96 1.66 -10.58 -24.80
N ASP A 97 2.96 -10.85 -24.76
CA ASP A 97 3.99 -9.93 -24.22
C ASP A 97 3.66 -9.47 -22.80
N LEU A 98 3.24 -10.41 -21.96
CA LEU A 98 2.98 -10.18 -20.52
C LEU A 98 4.20 -10.55 -19.69
N LYS A 99 4.35 -9.92 -18.54
CA LYS A 99 5.23 -10.37 -17.46
C LYS A 99 4.47 -11.34 -16.55
N MET A 100 5.17 -12.36 -16.04
CA MET A 100 4.64 -13.34 -15.13
C MET A 100 5.39 -13.28 -13.80
N TRP A 101 4.66 -13.18 -12.71
CA TRP A 101 5.16 -13.38 -11.35
C TRP A 101 4.78 -14.78 -10.90
N ILE A 102 5.55 -15.36 -10.00
CA ILE A 102 5.28 -16.69 -9.41
C ILE A 102 5.02 -16.50 -7.92
N PHE A 103 3.90 -17.00 -7.44
CA PHE A 103 3.60 -17.05 -6.02
C PHE A 103 4.46 -18.12 -5.33
N ASP A 104 5.06 -17.78 -4.17
CA ASP A 104 6.09 -18.62 -3.54
C ASP A 104 5.54 -19.65 -2.53
N GLU A 105 4.24 -19.86 -2.48
CA GLU A 105 3.57 -20.76 -1.55
C GLU A 105 2.47 -21.59 -2.23
N ASP A 106 2.02 -22.62 -1.57
CA ASP A 106 0.85 -23.42 -1.93
C ASP A 106 -0.45 -22.64 -1.77
N TRP A 107 -0.56 -21.91 -0.71
CA TRP A 107 -1.64 -21.02 -0.35
C TRP A 107 -1.17 -20.11 0.80
N TRP A 108 -1.84 -18.98 0.96
CA TRP A 108 -1.63 -18.07 2.07
C TRP A 108 -1.60 -18.78 3.46
N PRO A 109 -0.76 -18.35 4.42
CA PRO A 109 0.35 -17.41 4.29
C PRO A 109 1.63 -18.06 3.78
N SER A 110 2.52 -17.25 3.18
CA SER A 110 3.84 -17.71 2.70
C SER A 110 4.74 -18.27 3.80
N GLN A 111 5.77 -19.06 3.40
CA GLN A 111 6.81 -19.67 4.26
C GLN A 111 6.37 -20.90 5.04
N THR A 112 5.27 -21.52 4.66
CA THR A 112 4.79 -22.78 5.27
C THR A 112 5.11 -24.01 4.44
N VAL A 113 5.45 -23.84 3.16
CA VAL A 113 5.77 -24.90 2.18
C VAL A 113 4.67 -25.98 2.16
N ALA A 114 3.41 -25.54 1.96
CA ALA A 114 2.23 -26.41 2.04
C ALA A 114 2.10 -27.21 3.36
N GLY A 115 2.60 -26.64 4.45
CA GLY A 115 2.67 -27.33 5.75
C GLY A 115 3.74 -28.42 5.86
N LYS A 116 4.67 -28.51 4.90
CA LYS A 116 5.72 -29.54 4.81
C LYS A 116 7.05 -29.12 5.43
N VAL A 117 7.10 -28.05 6.23
CA VAL A 117 8.33 -27.61 6.90
C VAL A 117 8.79 -28.67 7.90
N PRO A 118 9.99 -29.28 7.72
CA PRO A 118 10.53 -30.22 8.68
C PRO A 118 10.88 -29.54 10.00
N GLN A 119 10.74 -30.26 11.12
CA GLN A 119 10.98 -29.76 12.47
C GLN A 119 12.35 -29.05 12.61
N GLN A 120 13.39 -29.56 11.99
CA GLN A 120 14.74 -28.98 12.06
C GLN A 120 14.88 -27.63 11.38
N TYR A 121 14.00 -27.30 10.43
CA TYR A 121 13.98 -26.02 9.70
C TYR A 121 12.88 -25.07 10.19
N ALA A 122 12.10 -25.50 11.21
CA ALA A 122 11.02 -24.71 11.75
C ALA A 122 11.54 -23.56 12.63
N ALA A 123 10.80 -22.47 12.65
CA ALA A 123 11.04 -21.29 13.47
C ALA A 123 11.19 -21.66 14.95
N LYS A 124 12.00 -20.89 15.67
CA LYS A 124 12.39 -21.17 17.07
C LYS A 124 12.02 -20.01 17.99
N ARG A 125 11.73 -20.34 19.24
CA ARG A 125 11.56 -19.39 20.33
C ARG A 125 12.60 -19.58 21.42
N LEU A 126 13.11 -18.47 21.94
CA LEU A 126 14.01 -18.48 23.09
C LEU A 126 13.22 -18.84 24.36
N LYS A 127 13.82 -19.69 25.17
CA LYS A 127 13.38 -20.05 26.51
C LYS A 127 14.44 -19.74 27.53
N GLY A 128 14.04 -19.34 28.74
CA GLY A 128 14.92 -19.08 29.85
C GLY A 128 14.52 -19.89 31.09
N GLN A 129 15.51 -20.39 31.80
CA GLN A 129 15.36 -20.95 33.15
C GLN A 129 16.33 -20.25 34.08
N ALA A 130 15.88 -19.89 35.26
CA ALA A 130 16.70 -19.19 36.23
C ALA A 130 16.89 -20.00 37.52
N LEU A 131 18.10 -19.95 38.07
CA LEU A 131 18.46 -20.50 39.36
C LEU A 131 18.96 -19.38 40.29
N LEU A 132 18.29 -19.19 41.42
CA LEU A 132 18.70 -18.23 42.42
C LEU A 132 19.82 -18.83 43.30
N LEU A 133 20.91 -18.08 43.48
CA LEU A 133 22.04 -18.48 44.30
C LEU A 133 22.32 -17.40 45.34
N LYS A 134 22.68 -17.87 46.59
CA LYS A 134 23.17 -16.99 47.62
C LYS A 134 24.60 -16.51 47.36
N PRO A 135 25.07 -15.41 47.95
CA PRO A 135 26.44 -14.96 47.83
C PRO A 135 27.40 -16.11 48.25
N GLY A 136 28.48 -16.29 47.48
CA GLY A 136 29.47 -17.37 47.69
C GLY A 136 28.99 -18.77 47.37
N ALA A 137 27.74 -18.95 46.91
CA ALA A 137 27.23 -20.27 46.51
C ALA A 137 27.82 -20.75 45.17
N ARG A 138 27.76 -22.05 44.92
CA ARG A 138 28.32 -22.64 43.71
C ARG A 138 27.22 -23.12 42.78
N TYR A 139 27.39 -22.79 41.53
CA TYR A 139 26.64 -23.38 40.41
C TYR A 139 27.43 -24.55 39.83
N ASP A 140 26.84 -25.72 39.79
CA ASP A 140 27.36 -26.88 39.11
C ASP A 140 26.31 -27.37 38.10
N GLY A 141 26.67 -27.41 36.82
CA GLY A 141 25.73 -27.78 35.75
C GLY A 141 26.40 -28.06 34.44
N ASN A 142 25.68 -28.73 33.54
CA ASN A 142 26.14 -29.03 32.18
C ASN A 142 25.02 -28.69 31.18
N PRO A 143 24.64 -27.42 31.02
CA PRO A 143 23.51 -27.04 30.20
C PRO A 143 23.76 -27.28 28.70
N ALA A 144 24.99 -27.22 28.24
CA ALA A 144 25.34 -27.48 26.83
C ALA A 144 25.26 -28.96 26.42
N LYS A 145 24.90 -29.86 27.35
CA LYS A 145 24.51 -31.24 27.02
C LYS A 145 23.18 -31.29 26.27
N ASP A 146 22.33 -30.26 26.44
CA ASP A 146 21.12 -30.07 25.66
C ASP A 146 21.49 -29.50 24.29
N ALA A 147 21.05 -30.17 23.21
CA ALA A 147 21.24 -29.71 21.84
C ALA A 147 20.57 -28.35 21.55
N ALA A 148 19.57 -27.96 22.36
CA ALA A 148 18.87 -26.68 22.26
C ALA A 148 19.53 -25.56 23.07
N PHE A 149 20.70 -25.83 23.70
CA PHE A 149 21.42 -24.82 24.49
C PHE A 149 21.83 -23.63 23.66
N VAL A 150 21.56 -22.42 24.16
CA VAL A 150 21.92 -21.14 23.54
C VAL A 150 23.03 -20.45 24.33
N ALA A 151 22.77 -20.13 25.60
CA ALA A 151 23.70 -19.37 26.44
C ALA A 151 23.52 -19.66 27.93
N LEU A 152 24.57 -19.39 28.69
CA LEU A 152 24.57 -19.41 30.16
C LEU A 152 25.09 -18.07 30.68
N VAL A 153 24.25 -17.34 31.42
CA VAL A 153 24.56 -16.00 31.93
C VAL A 153 24.31 -15.96 33.43
N ALA A 154 25.19 -15.35 34.18
CA ALA A 154 24.98 -15.05 35.61
C ALA A 154 24.86 -13.54 35.79
N GLY A 155 24.03 -13.09 36.72
CA GLY A 155 23.90 -11.69 37.07
C GLY A 155 23.48 -11.51 38.53
N ARG A 156 24.02 -10.46 39.18
CA ARG A 156 23.66 -10.04 40.53
C ARG A 156 22.27 -9.41 40.53
N LEU A 157 21.44 -9.77 41.51
CA LEU A 157 20.16 -9.12 41.72
C LEU A 157 20.32 -7.74 42.38
N ASP A 158 19.33 -6.89 42.18
CA ASP A 158 19.21 -5.63 42.92
C ASP A 158 18.94 -5.89 44.41
N LYS A 159 18.91 -4.81 45.21
CA LYS A 159 18.72 -4.90 46.68
C LYS A 159 17.34 -5.49 47.03
N GLU A 160 16.36 -5.30 46.19
CA GLU A 160 15.00 -5.81 46.30
C GLU A 160 14.90 -7.30 45.88
N GLY A 161 15.95 -7.85 45.27
CA GLY A 161 15.99 -9.24 44.79
C GLY A 161 15.08 -9.57 43.62
N GLN A 162 14.66 -8.56 42.87
CA GLN A 162 13.65 -8.67 41.83
C GLN A 162 14.18 -8.55 40.40
N ALA A 163 15.27 -7.82 40.20
CA ALA A 163 15.79 -7.55 38.87
C ALA A 163 17.32 -7.74 38.81
N VAL A 164 17.82 -8.19 37.66
CA VAL A 164 19.26 -8.40 37.43
C VAL A 164 19.92 -7.07 37.08
N VAL A 165 21.01 -6.76 37.76
CA VAL A 165 21.82 -5.56 37.51
C VAL A 165 22.65 -5.76 36.25
N ALA A 166 22.41 -4.92 35.22
CA ALA A 166 23.00 -5.07 33.88
C ALA A 166 24.54 -5.14 33.87
N ASP A 167 25.20 -4.28 34.69
CA ASP A 167 26.68 -4.20 34.79
C ASP A 167 27.32 -5.39 35.51
N SER A 168 26.52 -6.24 36.13
CA SER A 168 26.99 -7.45 36.82
C SER A 168 26.99 -8.70 35.95
N LEU A 169 26.50 -8.63 34.73
CA LEU A 169 26.33 -9.79 33.86
C LEU A 169 27.66 -10.46 33.50
N VAL A 170 27.71 -11.76 33.70
CA VAL A 170 28.87 -12.62 33.40
C VAL A 170 28.47 -13.67 32.35
N ASP A 171 29.19 -13.71 31.23
CA ASP A 171 29.03 -14.73 30.21
C ASP A 171 29.76 -16.03 30.61
N LEU A 172 28.99 -17.03 31.00
CA LEU A 172 29.46 -18.38 31.31
C LEU A 172 29.31 -19.35 30.10
N THR A 173 28.79 -18.86 28.96
CA THR A 173 28.56 -19.66 27.74
C THR A 173 29.86 -20.35 27.22
N PRO A 174 31.01 -19.63 27.15
CA PRO A 174 32.26 -20.27 26.71
C PRO A 174 32.73 -21.41 27.61
N LEU A 175 32.44 -21.34 28.92
CA LEU A 175 32.73 -22.44 29.87
C LEU A 175 31.77 -23.61 29.61
N ALA A 176 30.46 -23.32 29.48
CA ALA A 176 29.46 -24.34 29.26
C ALA A 176 29.69 -25.15 27.96
N ARG A 177 30.17 -24.52 26.91
CA ARG A 177 30.50 -25.16 25.64
C ARG A 177 31.74 -26.07 25.70
N LYS A 178 32.60 -25.92 26.73
CA LYS A 178 33.78 -26.77 26.96
C LYS A 178 33.47 -28.00 27.83
N GLY A 179 32.30 -28.01 28.47
CA GLY A 179 31.86 -29.10 29.33
C GLY A 179 31.13 -28.67 30.59
N PRO A 180 31.05 -29.48 31.64
CA PRO A 180 30.40 -29.11 32.87
C PRO A 180 30.99 -27.84 33.48
N VAL A 181 30.10 -26.92 33.83
CA VAL A 181 30.47 -25.63 34.48
C VAL A 181 30.41 -25.76 35.97
N SER A 182 31.49 -25.33 36.64
CA SER A 182 31.51 -25.08 38.06
C SER A 182 31.92 -23.63 38.28
N TRP A 183 30.98 -22.83 38.76
CA TRP A 183 31.17 -21.40 38.94
C TRP A 183 30.66 -21.01 40.32
N ARG A 184 31.39 -20.11 41.00
CA ARG A 184 31.01 -19.59 42.32
C ARG A 184 30.60 -18.15 42.24
N THR A 185 29.45 -17.81 42.82
CA THR A 185 29.01 -16.42 42.94
C THR A 185 30.00 -15.61 43.81
N PRO A 186 30.22 -14.33 43.49
CA PRO A 186 30.92 -13.44 44.42
C PRO A 186 30.30 -13.43 45.81
N ALA A 187 31.14 -13.23 46.85
CA ALA A 187 30.70 -13.12 48.23
C ALA A 187 30.44 -11.66 48.61
N ASP A 188 29.77 -10.92 47.75
CA ASP A 188 29.50 -9.48 47.78
C ASP A 188 28.26 -9.09 48.60
N GLY A 189 27.61 -10.06 49.25
CA GLY A 189 26.43 -9.83 50.07
C GLY A 189 25.08 -9.90 49.33
N GLU A 190 25.08 -9.86 48.00
CA GLU A 190 23.87 -9.85 47.18
C GLU A 190 23.58 -11.24 46.57
N ALA A 191 22.33 -11.55 46.32
CA ALA A 191 21.94 -12.76 45.62
C ALA A 191 22.26 -12.69 44.10
N TRP A 192 22.51 -13.81 43.50
CA TRP A 192 22.81 -13.97 42.07
C TRP A 192 21.78 -14.85 41.38
N GLN A 193 21.51 -14.57 40.15
CA GLN A 193 20.68 -15.39 39.28
C GLN A 193 21.53 -15.96 38.15
N VAL A 194 21.55 -17.31 38.04
CA VAL A 194 22.11 -18.01 36.88
C VAL A 194 21.00 -18.36 35.92
N MET A 195 21.12 -17.90 34.68
CA MET A 195 20.10 -18.00 33.64
C MET A 195 20.61 -18.87 32.50
N VAL A 196 19.89 -19.97 32.24
CA VAL A 196 20.14 -20.88 31.12
C VAL A 196 19.16 -20.49 30.00
N PHE A 197 19.69 -20.16 28.85
CA PHE A 197 18.92 -19.91 27.65
C PHE A 197 18.97 -21.13 26.72
N SER A 198 17.83 -21.54 26.25
CA SER A 198 17.65 -22.60 25.25
C SER A 198 16.58 -22.21 24.25
N TRP A 199 16.49 -22.93 23.14
CA TRP A 199 15.42 -22.71 22.18
C TRP A 199 14.42 -23.85 22.20
N VAL A 200 13.20 -23.56 21.76
CA VAL A 200 12.15 -24.54 21.43
C VAL A 200 11.59 -24.18 20.06
N THR A 201 11.00 -25.16 19.38
CA THR A 201 10.24 -24.87 18.15
C THR A 201 9.13 -23.88 18.48
N ALA A 202 9.00 -22.85 17.66
CA ALA A 202 7.91 -21.89 17.77
C ALA A 202 6.55 -22.59 17.59
N PRO A 203 5.47 -22.07 18.19
CA PRO A 203 4.13 -22.57 17.94
C PRO A 203 3.82 -22.61 16.44
N ARG A 204 2.94 -23.53 16.06
CA ARG A 204 2.37 -23.52 14.72
C ARG A 204 1.60 -22.21 14.50
N LEU A 205 1.59 -21.74 13.26
CA LEU A 205 0.82 -20.56 12.88
C LEU A 205 -0.67 -20.78 13.23
N LYS A 206 -1.33 -19.75 13.66
CA LYS A 206 -2.80 -19.78 13.90
C LYS A 206 -3.54 -20.13 12.61
N GLN A 207 -3.01 -19.67 11.49
CA GLN A 207 -3.54 -19.93 10.18
C GLN A 207 -3.04 -21.28 9.65
N GLY A 208 -3.97 -22.14 9.29
CA GLY A 208 -3.67 -23.47 8.75
C GLY A 208 -2.97 -24.44 9.69
N ASN A 209 -2.69 -24.07 10.96
CA ASN A 209 -1.98 -24.91 11.94
C ASN A 209 -0.66 -25.48 11.40
N ARG A 210 0.11 -24.68 10.66
CA ARG A 210 1.34 -25.06 9.97
C ARG A 210 2.60 -24.59 10.71
N LEU A 211 3.73 -25.27 10.54
CA LEU A 211 5.04 -24.77 10.93
C LEU A 211 5.51 -23.74 9.88
N SER A 212 6.12 -22.66 10.35
CA SER A 212 6.81 -21.70 9.49
C SER A 212 8.31 -21.99 9.44
N VAL A 213 8.96 -21.64 8.34
CA VAL A 213 10.42 -21.70 8.20
C VAL A 213 11.09 -20.73 9.16
N ASP A 214 12.24 -21.13 9.75
CA ASP A 214 13.08 -20.24 10.55
C ASP A 214 13.78 -19.18 9.67
N GLY A 215 13.18 -18.02 9.56
CA GLY A 215 13.74 -16.90 8.81
C GLY A 215 14.96 -16.24 9.45
N MET A 216 15.33 -16.61 10.69
CA MET A 216 16.51 -16.12 11.40
C MET A 216 17.71 -17.09 11.33
N SER A 217 17.65 -18.11 10.46
CA SER A 217 18.69 -19.09 10.25
C SER A 217 19.00 -19.24 8.75
N ARG A 218 20.26 -19.03 8.36
CA ARG A 218 20.69 -19.15 6.94
C ARG A 218 20.46 -20.54 6.38
N ASP A 219 20.71 -21.58 7.16
CA ASP A 219 20.53 -22.96 6.70
C ASP A 219 19.06 -23.27 6.42
N CYS A 220 18.15 -22.74 7.26
CA CYS A 220 16.73 -22.90 7.07
C CYS A 220 16.23 -22.14 5.83
N VAL A 221 16.68 -20.91 5.65
CA VAL A 221 16.37 -20.11 4.45
C VAL A 221 16.97 -20.73 3.19
N ALA A 222 18.18 -21.26 3.26
CA ALA A 222 18.77 -21.99 2.14
C ALA A 222 17.99 -23.26 1.80
N TRP A 223 17.45 -23.97 2.79
CA TRP A 223 16.53 -25.09 2.56
C TRP A 223 15.25 -24.62 1.85
N PHE A 224 14.65 -23.54 2.31
CA PHE A 224 13.45 -22.97 1.69
C PHE A 224 13.69 -22.60 0.22
N ILE A 225 14.79 -21.91 -0.07
CA ILE A 225 15.17 -21.55 -1.44
C ILE A 225 15.37 -22.78 -2.31
N ARG A 226 16.08 -23.80 -1.81
CA ARG A 226 16.29 -25.08 -2.54
C ARG A 226 14.99 -25.82 -2.79
N THR A 227 14.02 -25.71 -1.89
CA THR A 227 12.75 -26.45 -1.98
C THR A 227 11.75 -25.75 -2.89
N VAL A 228 11.67 -24.42 -2.83
CA VAL A 228 10.63 -23.64 -3.54
C VAL A 228 11.20 -22.97 -4.80
N TYR A 229 12.29 -22.24 -4.71
CA TYR A 229 12.78 -21.36 -5.78
C TYR A 229 13.64 -22.08 -6.83
N GLU A 230 14.58 -22.92 -6.40
CA GLU A 230 15.49 -23.64 -7.32
C GLU A 230 14.78 -24.55 -8.32
N PRO A 231 13.70 -25.28 -7.95
CA PRO A 231 12.99 -26.11 -8.92
C PRO A 231 12.31 -25.31 -10.04
N HIS A 232 11.78 -24.12 -9.74
CA HIS A 232 11.24 -23.21 -10.77
C HIS A 232 12.36 -22.73 -11.71
N TYR A 233 13.51 -22.32 -11.14
CA TYR A 233 14.63 -21.87 -11.96
C TYR A 233 15.21 -23.00 -12.82
N ALA A 234 15.30 -24.22 -12.29
CA ALA A 234 15.77 -25.37 -13.06
C ALA A 234 14.92 -25.65 -14.30
N ARG A 235 13.61 -25.38 -14.25
CA ARG A 235 12.67 -25.60 -15.37
C ARG A 235 12.54 -24.38 -16.28
N PHE A 236 12.51 -23.19 -15.72
CA PHE A 236 12.12 -21.96 -16.45
C PHE A 236 13.22 -20.88 -16.50
N GLY A 237 14.45 -21.20 -16.12
CA GLY A 237 15.55 -20.25 -15.96
C GLY A 237 15.83 -19.38 -17.18
N GLN A 238 15.59 -19.88 -18.41
CA GLN A 238 15.75 -19.10 -19.63
C GLN A 238 14.74 -17.93 -19.77
N ALA A 239 13.61 -18.00 -19.06
CA ALA A 239 12.57 -16.99 -19.05
C ALA A 239 12.76 -15.96 -17.93
N PHE A 240 13.65 -16.23 -16.96
CA PHE A 240 13.95 -15.33 -15.86
C PHE A 240 14.56 -14.02 -16.37
N GLY A 241 14.16 -12.88 -15.80
CA GLY A 241 14.57 -11.54 -16.24
C GLY A 241 13.99 -11.10 -17.58
N LYS A 242 13.26 -11.99 -18.28
CA LYS A 242 12.60 -11.71 -19.55
C LYS A 242 11.07 -11.70 -19.38
N THR A 243 10.46 -12.88 -19.40
CA THR A 243 9.01 -13.05 -19.21
C THR A 243 8.67 -13.22 -17.71
N ILE A 244 9.45 -14.02 -16.99
CA ILE A 244 9.31 -14.14 -15.53
C ILE A 244 9.98 -12.92 -14.87
N ALA A 245 9.16 -12.10 -14.20
CA ALA A 245 9.57 -10.87 -13.54
C ALA A 245 10.09 -11.11 -12.11
N GLY A 246 9.57 -12.12 -11.43
CA GLY A 246 9.96 -12.41 -10.05
C GLY A 246 8.99 -13.29 -9.29
N TYR A 247 9.10 -13.17 -7.98
CA TYR A 247 8.27 -13.88 -7.02
C TYR A 247 7.44 -12.92 -6.18
N PHE A 248 6.25 -13.37 -5.82
CA PHE A 248 5.33 -12.70 -4.93
C PHE A 248 5.15 -13.55 -3.67
N TYR A 249 5.31 -12.95 -2.49
CA TYR A 249 5.01 -13.55 -1.19
C TYR A 249 3.82 -12.85 -0.53
N ASP A 250 3.02 -13.61 0.21
CA ASP A 250 1.76 -13.19 0.79
C ASP A 250 1.76 -13.40 2.31
N GLU A 251 1.63 -12.34 3.07
CA GLU A 251 1.46 -12.25 4.53
C GLU A 251 2.27 -13.26 5.38
N PRO A 252 3.59 -13.41 5.16
CA PRO A 252 4.39 -14.33 5.96
C PRO A 252 4.40 -13.93 7.44
N GLU A 253 4.15 -14.89 8.33
CA GLU A 253 4.22 -14.67 9.77
C GLU A 253 5.64 -14.92 10.31
N THR A 254 6.17 -13.97 11.07
CA THR A 254 7.48 -14.10 11.75
C THR A 254 7.35 -14.87 13.06
N ALA A 255 7.03 -16.15 12.99
CA ALA A 255 6.60 -16.97 14.13
C ALA A 255 7.65 -17.20 15.24
N GLY A 256 8.90 -16.88 15.02
CA GLY A 256 9.99 -17.09 15.99
C GLY A 256 10.54 -15.79 16.56
N ASP A 257 11.31 -15.91 17.65
CA ASP A 257 12.02 -14.77 18.24
C ASP A 257 13.52 -15.04 18.46
N TRP A 258 14.00 -16.25 18.10
CA TRP A 258 15.40 -16.61 18.15
C TRP A 258 15.79 -17.44 16.93
N GLY A 259 17.02 -17.24 16.44
CA GLY A 259 17.65 -18.04 15.39
C GLY A 259 19.16 -17.85 15.41
N THR A 260 19.88 -18.69 14.62
CA THR A 260 21.36 -18.78 14.67
C THR A 260 22.07 -17.52 14.21
N GLU A 261 21.41 -16.62 13.47
CA GLU A 261 22.01 -15.36 12.99
C GLU A 261 21.82 -14.18 13.94
N LEU A 262 21.08 -14.35 15.06
CA LEU A 262 20.74 -13.25 15.96
C LEU A 262 21.99 -12.64 16.63
N ASP A 263 22.93 -13.49 17.12
CA ASP A 263 24.16 -13.02 17.74
C ASP A 263 25.04 -12.23 16.78
N ALA A 264 25.09 -12.66 15.51
CA ALA A 264 25.79 -11.91 14.46
C ALA A 264 25.16 -10.54 14.21
N THR A 265 23.85 -10.42 14.35
CA THR A 265 23.14 -9.14 14.23
C THR A 265 23.47 -8.22 15.41
N PHE A 266 23.46 -8.71 16.66
CA PHE A 266 23.89 -7.91 17.83
C PHE A 266 25.31 -7.38 17.65
N LYS A 267 26.23 -8.25 17.21
CA LYS A 267 27.62 -7.86 16.93
C LYS A 267 27.70 -6.76 15.84
N ALA A 268 26.97 -6.92 14.76
CA ALA A 268 26.95 -5.95 13.65
C ALA A 268 26.38 -4.59 14.07
N ARG A 269 25.40 -4.59 14.98
CA ARG A 269 24.82 -3.37 15.56
C ARG A 269 25.67 -2.77 16.70
N GLY A 270 26.74 -3.43 17.13
CA GLY A 270 27.55 -2.99 18.28
C GLY A 270 26.81 -3.05 19.61
N VAL A 271 25.82 -3.94 19.73
CA VAL A 271 24.97 -4.07 20.92
C VAL A 271 25.40 -5.30 21.74
N ALA A 272 25.52 -5.11 23.06
CA ALA A 272 25.77 -6.21 23.98
C ALA A 272 24.56 -7.16 24.04
N TRP A 273 24.77 -8.44 23.69
CA TRP A 273 23.69 -9.42 23.62
C TRP A 273 23.13 -9.84 24.98
N MET A 274 23.97 -9.97 26.01
CA MET A 274 23.55 -10.47 27.33
C MET A 274 22.40 -9.66 27.94
N PRO A 275 22.50 -8.31 28.07
CA PRO A 275 21.36 -7.52 28.57
C PRO A 275 20.10 -7.74 27.75
N CYS A 276 20.23 -7.89 26.42
CA CYS A 276 19.09 -8.06 25.51
C CYS A 276 18.39 -9.41 25.74
N TYR A 277 19.12 -10.50 25.87
CA TYR A 277 18.57 -11.82 26.20
C TYR A 277 17.88 -11.82 27.58
N VAL A 278 18.54 -11.19 28.57
CA VAL A 278 17.97 -11.11 29.93
C VAL A 278 16.68 -10.26 29.90
N ALA A 279 16.69 -9.08 29.29
CA ALA A 279 15.52 -8.20 29.21
C ALA A 279 14.35 -8.81 28.43
N TRP A 280 14.63 -9.75 27.50
CA TRP A 280 13.59 -10.40 26.72
C TRP A 280 12.78 -11.42 27.52
N LEU A 281 13.41 -12.19 28.39
CA LEU A 281 12.80 -13.28 29.14
C LEU A 281 12.72 -13.06 30.67
N PHE A 282 13.54 -12.15 31.19
CA PHE A 282 13.65 -11.83 32.62
C PHE A 282 13.55 -10.31 32.81
N THR A 283 13.87 -9.84 34.01
CA THR A 283 13.82 -8.41 34.32
C THR A 283 15.24 -7.88 34.61
N LEU A 284 15.65 -6.82 33.90
CA LEU A 284 16.80 -6.00 34.22
C LEU A 284 16.43 -4.84 35.12
N ALA A 285 17.36 -4.44 36.01
CA ALA A 285 17.16 -3.31 36.86
C ALA A 285 17.22 -1.97 36.09
N GLY A 286 16.32 -1.05 36.44
CA GLY A 286 16.34 0.35 36.03
C GLY A 286 16.16 0.59 34.52
N GLU A 287 16.87 1.60 34.02
CA GLU A 287 16.75 2.08 32.64
C GLU A 287 17.29 1.09 31.59
N ALA A 288 18.07 0.08 32.00
CA ALA A 288 18.59 -0.94 31.08
C ALA A 288 17.49 -1.84 30.50
N GLN A 289 16.42 -2.10 31.26
CA GLN A 289 15.33 -2.98 30.85
C GLN A 289 14.66 -2.52 29.54
N PRO A 290 14.11 -1.30 29.41
CA PRO A 290 13.47 -0.86 28.18
C PRO A 290 14.47 -0.78 27.01
N ALA A 291 15.68 -0.28 27.24
CA ALA A 291 16.70 -0.20 26.20
C ALA A 291 17.08 -1.58 25.63
N ALA A 292 17.38 -2.54 26.51
CA ALA A 292 17.78 -3.89 26.12
C ALA A 292 16.62 -4.64 25.40
N LYS A 293 15.40 -4.49 25.91
CA LYS A 293 14.21 -5.09 25.29
C LYS A 293 13.96 -4.54 23.89
N TYR A 294 14.07 -3.22 23.70
CA TYR A 294 14.01 -2.58 22.39
C TYR A 294 15.11 -3.13 21.46
N GLN A 295 16.36 -3.18 21.93
CA GLN A 295 17.49 -3.67 21.12
C GLN A 295 17.32 -5.13 20.70
N TYR A 296 16.70 -5.98 21.55
CA TYR A 296 16.35 -7.36 21.17
C TYR A 296 15.33 -7.38 20.06
N ALA A 297 14.23 -6.63 20.17
CA ALA A 297 13.17 -6.55 19.16
C ALA A 297 13.70 -6.06 17.81
N GLU A 298 14.55 -5.02 17.83
CA GLU A 298 15.22 -4.51 16.63
C GLU A 298 16.14 -5.56 15.98
N ALA A 299 16.98 -6.23 16.79
CA ALA A 299 17.87 -7.27 16.29
C ALA A 299 17.08 -8.45 15.71
N ARG A 300 15.95 -8.82 16.32
CA ARG A 300 15.02 -9.82 15.80
C ARG A 300 14.50 -9.42 14.42
N ALA A 301 13.92 -8.23 14.28
CA ALA A 301 13.35 -7.75 13.02
C ALA A 301 14.43 -7.64 11.93
N GLU A 302 15.59 -7.07 12.23
CA GLU A 302 16.73 -6.97 11.31
C GLU A 302 17.23 -8.36 10.89
N THR A 303 17.29 -9.33 11.81
CA THR A 303 17.73 -10.69 11.49
C THR A 303 16.76 -11.39 10.55
N TRP A 304 15.45 -11.29 10.82
CA TRP A 304 14.40 -11.77 9.92
C TRP A 304 14.52 -11.14 8.53
N GLY A 305 14.52 -9.81 8.49
CA GLY A 305 14.61 -9.05 7.23
C GLY A 305 15.82 -9.46 6.42
N ARG A 306 17.02 -9.42 7.01
CA ARG A 306 18.28 -9.69 6.34
C ARG A 306 18.42 -11.15 5.90
N THR A 307 18.04 -12.09 6.76
CA THR A 307 18.30 -13.51 6.51
C THR A 307 17.27 -14.10 5.55
N MET A 308 15.96 -13.87 5.80
CA MET A 308 14.89 -14.42 4.95
C MET A 308 14.72 -13.58 3.68
N PHE A 309 14.24 -12.36 3.83
CA PHE A 309 13.91 -11.54 2.66
C PHE A 309 15.15 -11.09 1.90
N GLY A 310 16.24 -10.76 2.62
CA GLY A 310 17.53 -10.45 2.01
C GLY A 310 18.15 -11.64 1.28
N GLY A 311 18.04 -12.85 1.85
CA GLY A 311 18.49 -14.11 1.22
C GLY A 311 17.75 -14.40 -0.07
N ILE A 312 16.41 -14.31 -0.03
CA ILE A 312 15.55 -14.51 -1.21
C ILE A 312 15.81 -13.44 -2.27
N THR A 313 15.82 -12.17 -1.89
CA THR A 313 16.05 -11.07 -2.83
C THR A 313 17.42 -11.15 -3.50
N GLU A 314 18.46 -11.56 -2.76
CA GLU A 314 19.78 -11.77 -3.35
C GLU A 314 19.81 -12.94 -4.33
N TRP A 315 19.08 -14.03 -4.01
CA TRP A 315 18.91 -15.16 -4.92
C TRP A 315 18.20 -14.72 -6.21
N CYS A 316 17.13 -13.93 -6.09
CA CYS A 316 16.36 -13.36 -7.20
C CYS A 316 17.23 -12.41 -8.05
N ARG A 317 17.94 -11.48 -7.40
CA ARG A 317 18.82 -10.50 -8.05
C ARG A 317 19.88 -11.16 -8.93
N ARG A 318 20.48 -12.26 -8.47
CA ARG A 318 21.47 -13.04 -9.26
C ARG A 318 20.88 -13.69 -10.51
N ARG A 319 19.56 -13.68 -10.64
CA ARG A 319 18.81 -14.26 -11.77
C ARG A 319 17.98 -13.25 -12.52
N ASP A 320 18.28 -11.94 -12.30
CA ASP A 320 17.61 -10.78 -12.92
C ASP A 320 16.09 -10.74 -12.70
N VAL A 321 15.63 -11.23 -11.54
CA VAL A 321 14.22 -11.18 -11.13
C VAL A 321 14.07 -10.51 -9.77
N LEU A 322 12.84 -10.10 -9.42
CA LEU A 322 12.52 -9.39 -8.20
C LEU A 322 11.84 -10.32 -7.16
N SER A 323 11.89 -9.94 -5.89
CA SER A 323 11.08 -10.51 -4.81
C SER A 323 10.21 -9.40 -4.24
N ILE A 324 8.90 -9.55 -4.33
CA ILE A 324 7.90 -8.57 -3.89
C ILE A 324 6.84 -9.26 -3.05
N GLY A 325 6.06 -8.49 -2.32
CA GLY A 325 4.96 -8.97 -1.51
C GLY A 325 4.66 -8.02 -0.37
N HIS A 326 3.85 -8.46 0.55
CA HIS A 326 3.39 -7.68 1.70
C HIS A 326 3.27 -8.55 2.95
N PHE A 327 3.00 -7.88 4.08
CA PHE A 327 2.69 -8.48 5.36
C PHE A 327 1.25 -8.17 5.74
N MET A 328 0.83 -8.61 6.93
CA MET A 328 -0.48 -8.26 7.47
C MET A 328 -0.41 -6.87 8.13
N GLU A 329 -0.54 -5.81 7.34
CA GLU A 329 -0.52 -4.41 7.76
C GLU A 329 -1.91 -3.83 8.10
N HIS A 330 -2.95 -4.63 7.98
CA HIS A 330 -4.31 -4.23 8.32
C HIS A 330 -4.43 -3.81 9.80
N ASN A 331 -5.25 -2.83 10.09
CA ASN A 331 -5.55 -2.40 11.46
C ASN A 331 -4.30 -2.03 12.29
N ARG A 332 -3.27 -1.45 11.65
CA ARG A 332 -1.97 -1.13 12.30
C ARG A 332 -1.23 -2.35 12.85
N LEU A 333 -1.50 -3.54 12.29
CA LEU A 333 -0.84 -4.78 12.70
C LEU A 333 0.66 -4.82 12.33
N TYR A 334 1.14 -3.93 11.48
CA TYR A 334 2.56 -3.83 11.13
C TYR A 334 3.49 -3.58 12.34
N VAL A 335 2.93 -3.20 13.49
CA VAL A 335 3.65 -3.15 14.76
C VAL A 335 3.40 -4.40 15.63
N HIS A 336 2.66 -5.39 15.14
CA HIS A 336 2.36 -6.60 15.90
C HIS A 336 3.50 -7.60 15.82
N ASN A 337 3.97 -8.10 16.98
CA ASN A 337 5.17 -8.94 17.08
C ASN A 337 5.10 -10.26 16.31
N ASP A 338 3.93 -10.88 16.28
CA ASP A 338 3.78 -12.22 15.73
C ASP A 338 3.67 -12.21 14.19
N TYR A 339 3.36 -11.04 13.59
CA TYR A 339 3.18 -10.94 12.14
C TYR A 339 4.38 -10.32 11.41
N CYS A 340 5.07 -9.37 12.02
CA CYS A 340 6.15 -8.64 11.35
C CYS A 340 7.34 -8.33 12.26
N ALA A 341 7.62 -9.17 13.23
CA ALA A 341 8.68 -8.98 14.22
C ALA A 341 8.66 -7.58 14.89
N GLY A 342 7.52 -6.88 14.84
CA GLY A 342 7.32 -5.56 15.44
C GLY A 342 7.75 -4.37 14.60
N ASP A 343 8.47 -4.57 13.50
CA ASP A 343 8.88 -3.49 12.59
C ASP A 343 8.88 -3.96 11.13
N MET A 344 7.80 -3.64 10.43
CA MET A 344 7.61 -4.00 9.04
C MET A 344 8.59 -3.28 8.11
N MET A 345 9.02 -2.07 8.44
CA MET A 345 9.97 -1.34 7.61
C MET A 345 11.32 -2.05 7.59
N LEU A 346 11.81 -2.55 8.74
CA LEU A 346 13.02 -3.37 8.82
C LEU A 346 12.92 -4.67 8.04
N LEU A 347 11.75 -5.32 8.02
CA LEU A 347 11.55 -6.54 7.25
C LEU A 347 11.59 -6.25 5.73
N GLN A 348 10.79 -5.29 5.26
CA GLN A 348 10.69 -4.95 3.85
C GLN A 348 11.88 -4.14 3.30
N LYS A 349 12.74 -3.64 4.16
CA LYS A 349 14.05 -3.06 3.79
C LYS A 349 14.79 -3.92 2.76
N TYR A 350 14.65 -5.24 2.85
CA TYR A 350 15.35 -6.20 2.03
C TYR A 350 14.55 -6.68 0.80
N SER A 351 13.25 -6.43 0.73
CA SER A 351 12.43 -6.72 -0.45
C SER A 351 12.77 -5.80 -1.61
N SER A 352 12.41 -6.18 -2.84
CA SER A 352 12.72 -5.38 -4.03
C SER A 352 11.97 -4.06 -4.09
N MET A 353 10.80 -3.99 -3.48
CA MET A 353 10.00 -2.76 -3.30
C MET A 353 9.19 -2.86 -2.00
N GLY A 354 8.68 -1.73 -1.50
CA GLY A 354 7.71 -1.72 -0.42
C GLY A 354 6.37 -2.26 -0.88
N GLY A 355 5.67 -2.97 -0.02
CA GLY A 355 4.38 -3.57 -0.35
C GLY A 355 3.38 -3.52 0.80
N ILE A 356 2.11 -3.42 0.43
CA ILE A 356 0.95 -3.50 1.32
C ILE A 356 -0.14 -4.33 0.67
N ASP A 357 -1.13 -4.67 1.48
CA ASP A 357 -2.39 -5.25 1.08
C ASP A 357 -3.55 -4.29 1.39
N ALA A 358 -4.56 -4.28 0.53
CA ALA A 358 -5.78 -3.51 0.70
C ALA A 358 -7.00 -4.37 0.36
N VAL A 359 -7.60 -4.93 1.39
CA VAL A 359 -8.61 -5.98 1.30
C VAL A 359 -9.86 -5.67 2.11
N PHE A 360 -10.89 -6.46 1.96
CA PHE A 360 -12.17 -6.35 2.68
C PHE A 360 -12.78 -4.94 2.58
N ASP A 361 -13.19 -4.40 3.73
CA ASP A 361 -13.75 -3.05 3.91
C ASP A 361 -12.73 -2.06 4.47
N GLN A 362 -11.45 -2.27 4.21
CA GLN A 362 -10.40 -1.34 4.66
C GLN A 362 -10.55 0.05 4.05
N PHE A 363 -11.06 0.09 2.83
CA PHE A 363 -11.38 1.33 2.12
C PHE A 363 -12.84 1.29 1.68
N VAL A 364 -13.66 2.18 2.21
CA VAL A 364 -15.05 2.35 1.79
C VAL A 364 -15.19 3.75 1.20
N MET A 365 -15.67 3.82 -0.04
CA MET A 365 -15.79 5.08 -0.75
C MET A 365 -16.57 6.12 0.05
N GLY A 366 -15.99 7.31 0.23
CA GLY A 366 -16.53 8.38 1.05
C GLY A 366 -16.25 8.28 2.55
N GLN A 367 -15.46 7.29 3.02
CA GLN A 367 -15.09 7.15 4.42
C GLN A 367 -13.57 7.03 4.58
N ARG A 368 -13.04 7.61 5.66
CA ARG A 368 -11.63 7.47 6.04
C ARG A 368 -11.41 6.47 7.18
N ASP A 369 -12.46 6.16 7.91
CA ASP A 369 -12.44 5.40 9.15
C ASP A 369 -13.40 4.22 9.04
N THR A 370 -12.93 3.13 8.49
CA THR A 370 -13.80 2.04 8.04
C THR A 370 -13.64 0.79 8.87
N ARG A 371 -12.53 0.63 9.58
CA ARG A 371 -12.27 -0.54 10.41
C ARG A 371 -11.96 -0.20 11.86
N ARG A 372 -12.25 -1.17 12.69
CA ARG A 372 -12.32 -1.25 14.13
C ARG A 372 -11.15 -0.60 14.88
N ASP A 373 -9.95 -0.85 14.46
CA ASP A 373 -8.79 -0.65 15.34
C ASP A 373 -7.83 0.39 14.78
N ALA A 374 -8.06 0.84 13.55
CA ALA A 374 -7.25 1.88 12.94
C ALA A 374 -7.75 2.31 11.57
N PRO A 375 -7.62 3.58 11.22
CA PRO A 375 -7.79 4.04 9.85
C PRO A 375 -6.71 3.41 8.95
N CYS A 376 -7.15 2.63 7.96
CA CYS A 376 -6.25 2.11 6.92
C CYS A 376 -5.93 3.17 5.85
N TRP A 377 -6.58 4.34 5.95
CA TRP A 377 -6.50 5.41 4.96
C TRP A 377 -5.07 5.85 4.62
N GLN A 378 -4.15 5.81 5.59
CA GLN A 378 -2.75 6.21 5.43
C GLN A 378 -1.80 5.02 5.21
N THR A 379 -2.27 3.78 5.30
CA THR A 379 -1.45 2.57 5.12
C THR A 379 -0.65 2.58 3.81
N PRO A 380 -1.17 3.11 2.66
CA PRO A 380 -0.38 3.20 1.43
C PRO A 380 0.94 3.97 1.58
N LYS A 381 1.04 4.92 2.54
CA LYS A 381 2.30 5.62 2.82
C LYS A 381 3.38 4.73 3.41
N LEU A 382 3.03 3.62 4.04
CA LEU A 382 4.02 2.62 4.49
C LEU A 382 4.81 2.06 3.31
N ALA A 383 4.12 1.57 2.26
CA ALA A 383 4.77 0.97 1.09
C ALA A 383 5.67 1.97 0.35
N SER A 384 5.15 3.18 0.08
CA SER A 384 5.93 4.21 -0.61
C SER A 384 7.09 4.72 0.22
N SER A 385 6.91 4.93 1.54
CA SER A 385 8.00 5.33 2.44
C SER A 385 9.13 4.29 2.46
N ILE A 386 8.79 2.98 2.52
CA ILE A 386 9.80 1.91 2.43
C ILE A 386 10.61 2.06 1.13
N SER A 387 9.95 2.29 0.00
CA SER A 387 10.65 2.44 -1.28
C SER A 387 11.56 3.66 -1.31
N HIS A 388 11.10 4.79 -0.81
CA HIS A 388 11.87 6.03 -0.76
C HIS A 388 13.05 5.94 0.22
N VAL A 389 12.80 5.55 1.49
CA VAL A 389 13.81 5.59 2.54
C VAL A 389 14.87 4.50 2.42
N TYR A 390 14.60 3.43 1.69
CA TYR A 390 15.58 2.39 1.38
C TYR A 390 16.10 2.47 -0.07
N GLY A 391 15.70 3.49 -0.84
CA GLY A 391 16.22 3.75 -2.18
C GLY A 391 15.93 2.63 -3.17
N LYS A 392 14.68 2.16 -3.20
CA LYS A 392 14.27 1.13 -4.16
C LYS A 392 14.27 1.66 -5.59
N ALA A 393 14.50 0.76 -6.54
CA ALA A 393 14.58 1.13 -7.95
C ALA A 393 13.26 1.76 -8.42
N ASP A 394 13.35 2.88 -9.11
CA ASP A 394 12.25 3.63 -9.69
C ASP A 394 11.13 4.02 -8.69
N ASP A 395 11.43 3.98 -7.38
CA ASP A 395 10.48 4.19 -6.28
C ASP A 395 9.22 3.32 -6.43
N LEU A 396 9.39 2.08 -6.91
CA LEU A 396 8.29 1.14 -7.06
C LEU A 396 7.77 0.73 -5.68
N ALA A 397 6.47 0.86 -5.49
CA ALA A 397 5.74 0.43 -4.31
C ALA A 397 4.46 -0.28 -4.75
N MET A 398 4.22 -1.48 -4.21
CA MET A 398 3.10 -2.31 -4.63
C MET A 398 1.96 -2.34 -3.62
N CYS A 399 0.78 -2.64 -4.12
CA CYS A 399 -0.39 -3.00 -3.32
C CYS A 399 -1.11 -4.18 -3.98
N GLU A 400 -1.30 -5.28 -3.23
CA GLU A 400 -2.40 -6.20 -3.52
C GLU A 400 -3.70 -5.47 -3.21
N ILE A 401 -4.66 -5.50 -4.13
CA ILE A 401 -5.83 -4.61 -4.01
C ILE A 401 -7.12 -5.35 -4.33
N PHE A 402 -8.16 -5.08 -3.54
CA PHE A 402 -9.53 -5.58 -3.66
C PHE A 402 -9.78 -6.98 -3.09
N GLY A 403 -8.80 -7.66 -2.51
CA GLY A 403 -8.99 -8.99 -1.94
C GLY A 403 -10.18 -9.06 -0.99
N ALA A 404 -11.04 -10.07 -1.15
CA ALA A 404 -12.25 -10.30 -0.35
C ALA A 404 -13.21 -9.10 -0.20
N ARG A 405 -13.12 -8.09 -1.12
CA ARG A 405 -14.02 -6.94 -1.09
C ARG A 405 -15.45 -7.32 -1.52
N GLY A 406 -15.60 -8.36 -2.29
CA GLY A 406 -16.88 -8.85 -2.80
C GLY A 406 -17.13 -8.49 -4.27
N GLN A 407 -18.05 -9.24 -4.91
CA GLN A 407 -18.36 -9.08 -6.33
C GLN A 407 -19.16 -7.80 -6.62
N ASP A 408 -19.75 -7.17 -5.61
CA ASP A 408 -20.48 -5.91 -5.69
C ASP A 408 -19.57 -4.67 -5.77
N LEU A 409 -18.24 -4.84 -5.74
CA LEU A 409 -17.27 -3.77 -5.96
C LEU A 409 -17.50 -3.11 -7.32
N THR A 410 -17.76 -1.79 -7.33
CA THR A 410 -17.99 -1.01 -8.55
C THR A 410 -16.69 -0.41 -9.11
N TYR A 411 -16.66 -0.09 -10.40
CA TYR A 411 -15.50 0.57 -11.01
C TYR A 411 -15.23 2.00 -10.51
N PRO A 412 -16.23 2.81 -10.17
CA PRO A 412 -16.00 4.05 -9.42
C PRO A 412 -15.29 3.83 -8.08
N GLU A 413 -15.64 2.80 -7.34
CA GLU A 413 -14.95 2.44 -6.10
C GLU A 413 -13.53 1.93 -6.37
N MET A 414 -13.33 1.09 -7.39
CA MET A 414 -12.00 0.64 -7.82
C MET A 414 -11.09 1.81 -8.21
N LYS A 415 -11.63 2.79 -8.94
CA LYS A 415 -10.90 4.03 -9.28
C LYS A 415 -10.55 4.83 -8.02
N TRP A 416 -11.49 4.96 -7.09
CA TRP A 416 -11.32 5.70 -5.85
C TRP A 416 -10.23 5.09 -4.96
N TRP A 417 -10.17 3.75 -4.88
CA TRP A 417 -9.07 3.05 -4.19
C TRP A 417 -7.73 3.28 -4.90
N ALA A 418 -7.71 3.13 -6.23
CA ALA A 418 -6.49 3.33 -7.02
C ALA A 418 -5.95 4.77 -6.89
N ASP A 419 -6.82 5.78 -6.92
CA ASP A 419 -6.44 7.18 -6.71
C ASP A 419 -5.81 7.39 -5.33
N ARG A 420 -6.36 6.74 -4.29
CA ARG A 420 -5.78 6.78 -2.95
C ARG A 420 -4.41 6.12 -2.89
N MET A 421 -4.26 4.94 -3.49
CA MET A 421 -2.97 4.26 -3.55
C MET A 421 -1.93 5.15 -4.24
N GLN A 422 -2.26 5.66 -5.42
CA GLN A 422 -1.32 6.40 -6.24
C GLN A 422 -0.96 7.77 -5.69
N VAL A 423 -1.90 8.49 -5.04
CA VAL A 423 -1.58 9.78 -4.40
C VAL A 423 -0.70 9.60 -3.15
N CYS A 424 -0.66 8.43 -2.58
CA CYS A 424 0.27 8.05 -1.51
C CYS A 424 1.60 7.49 -2.02
N GLY A 425 1.80 7.38 -3.36
CA GLY A 425 3.04 6.92 -3.97
C GLY A 425 3.10 5.43 -4.28
N VAL A 426 2.02 4.66 -4.07
CA VAL A 426 1.92 3.27 -4.55
C VAL A 426 1.63 3.30 -6.05
N ASN A 427 2.48 2.65 -6.85
CA ASN A 427 2.45 2.74 -8.31
C ASN A 427 2.48 1.37 -9.03
N VAL A 428 2.43 0.26 -8.27
CA VAL A 428 2.26 -1.10 -8.77
C VAL A 428 1.02 -1.69 -8.13
N LEU A 429 0.02 -2.06 -8.94
CA LEU A 429 -1.25 -2.60 -8.46
C LEU A 429 -1.41 -4.07 -8.87
N ILE A 430 -1.74 -4.92 -7.91
CA ILE A 430 -1.96 -6.35 -8.08
C ILE A 430 -3.42 -6.65 -7.73
N PRO A 431 -4.35 -6.48 -8.69
CA PRO A 431 -5.78 -6.66 -8.44
C PRO A 431 -6.15 -8.12 -8.18
N HIS A 432 -6.99 -8.33 -7.23
CA HIS A 432 -7.66 -9.58 -6.92
C HIS A 432 -8.95 -9.64 -7.75
N SER A 433 -9.31 -10.62 -8.63
CA SER A 433 -8.42 -11.60 -9.27
C SER A 433 -9.01 -12.08 -10.61
N PHE A 434 -8.23 -12.82 -11.38
CA PHE A 434 -8.75 -13.64 -12.50
C PHE A 434 -8.69 -15.11 -12.09
N ASN A 435 -9.82 -15.80 -12.22
CA ASN A 435 -9.95 -17.18 -11.79
C ASN A 435 -10.39 -18.10 -12.95
N PRO A 436 -9.54 -19.06 -13.38
CA PRO A 436 -9.86 -19.99 -14.45
C PRO A 436 -10.69 -21.20 -13.99
N ARG A 437 -11.00 -21.37 -12.70
CA ARG A 437 -11.75 -22.53 -12.20
C ARG A 437 -13.13 -22.66 -12.83
N ALA A 438 -13.52 -23.86 -13.23
CA ALA A 438 -14.76 -24.15 -13.93
C ALA A 438 -15.88 -24.64 -12.96
N PRO A 439 -17.16 -24.29 -13.19
CA PRO A 439 -17.63 -23.31 -14.18
C PRO A 439 -17.36 -21.88 -13.73
N HIS A 440 -17.32 -21.62 -12.45
CA HIS A 440 -16.98 -20.38 -11.76
C HIS A 440 -16.57 -20.72 -10.34
N ASP A 441 -15.95 -19.76 -9.66
CA ASP A 441 -15.56 -19.88 -8.24
C ASP A 441 -16.27 -18.83 -7.40
N THR A 442 -16.38 -19.08 -6.10
CA THR A 442 -16.96 -18.16 -5.11
C THR A 442 -15.98 -17.81 -3.99
N ASP A 443 -14.73 -18.33 -4.04
CA ASP A 443 -13.69 -18.03 -3.07
C ASP A 443 -13.22 -16.59 -3.22
N CYS A 444 -13.35 -15.79 -2.19
CA CYS A 444 -12.72 -14.50 -2.02
C CYS A 444 -12.86 -13.50 -3.21
N PRO A 445 -14.10 -13.20 -3.72
CA PRO A 445 -14.30 -12.25 -4.82
C PRO A 445 -13.80 -10.82 -4.45
N PRO A 446 -13.51 -9.94 -5.43
CA PRO A 446 -14.07 -9.91 -6.79
C PRO A 446 -13.29 -10.71 -7.83
N TYR A 447 -14.00 -11.13 -8.86
CA TYR A 447 -13.44 -11.71 -10.09
C TYR A 447 -13.75 -10.80 -11.27
N PHE A 448 -12.77 -10.63 -12.18
CA PHE A 448 -12.93 -9.71 -13.31
C PHE A 448 -13.40 -10.39 -14.61
N TYR A 449 -13.40 -11.72 -14.64
CA TYR A 449 -13.92 -12.49 -15.78
C TYR A 449 -14.76 -13.69 -15.35
N ASN A 450 -14.28 -14.52 -14.43
CA ASN A 450 -14.94 -15.69 -13.85
C ASN A 450 -15.68 -16.57 -14.86
N GLY A 451 -14.97 -17.04 -15.88
CA GLY A 451 -15.55 -17.91 -16.92
C GLY A 451 -16.61 -17.26 -17.80
N GLY A 452 -16.72 -15.94 -17.80
CA GLY A 452 -17.70 -15.19 -18.57
C GLY A 452 -18.93 -14.73 -17.75
N PHE A 453 -19.02 -15.12 -16.48
CA PHE A 453 -20.13 -14.70 -15.58
C PHE A 453 -19.97 -13.29 -15.04
N GLU A 454 -18.84 -12.60 -15.28
CA GLU A 454 -18.64 -11.19 -14.95
C GLU A 454 -18.83 -10.33 -16.22
N PRO A 455 -19.96 -9.64 -16.37
CA PRO A 455 -20.25 -8.85 -17.57
C PRO A 455 -19.43 -7.58 -17.71
N ARG A 456 -18.79 -7.12 -16.61
CA ARG A 456 -18.09 -5.85 -16.54
C ARG A 456 -16.62 -5.93 -16.94
N LEU A 457 -16.16 -7.03 -17.57
CA LEU A 457 -14.75 -7.16 -18.03
C LEU A 457 -14.32 -5.98 -18.92
N ALA A 458 -15.23 -5.45 -19.75
CA ALA A 458 -14.94 -4.30 -20.59
C ALA A 458 -14.55 -3.05 -19.76
N LEU A 459 -15.14 -2.88 -18.58
CA LEU A 459 -14.82 -1.79 -17.65
C LEU A 459 -13.46 -2.00 -16.98
N TYR A 460 -13.07 -3.25 -16.76
CA TYR A 460 -11.74 -3.57 -16.23
C TYR A 460 -10.65 -3.00 -17.15
N ARG A 461 -10.82 -3.09 -18.46
CA ARG A 461 -9.90 -2.48 -19.43
C ARG A 461 -9.79 -0.97 -19.26
N VAL A 462 -10.90 -0.28 -19.01
CA VAL A 462 -10.91 1.17 -18.78
C VAL A 462 -10.13 1.51 -17.50
N TRP A 463 -10.34 0.76 -16.44
CA TRP A 463 -9.62 0.92 -15.17
C TRP A 463 -8.11 0.62 -15.33
N ALA A 464 -7.75 -0.45 -16.03
CA ALA A 464 -6.36 -0.82 -16.28
C ALA A 464 -5.63 0.22 -17.17
N ASP A 465 -6.31 0.79 -18.16
CA ASP A 465 -5.77 1.88 -18.97
C ASP A 465 -5.52 3.13 -18.13
N TYR A 466 -6.45 3.50 -17.28
CA TYR A 466 -6.36 4.63 -16.37
C TYR A 466 -5.17 4.50 -15.41
N THR A 467 -5.12 3.39 -14.67
CA THR A 467 -4.07 3.15 -13.67
C THR A 467 -2.69 2.99 -14.29
N SER A 468 -2.59 2.38 -15.48
CA SER A 468 -1.32 2.25 -16.21
C SER A 468 -0.77 3.62 -16.65
N ARG A 469 -1.64 4.55 -17.08
CA ARG A 469 -1.21 5.92 -17.41
C ARG A 469 -0.72 6.69 -16.20
N LEU A 470 -1.38 6.54 -15.05
CA LEU A 470 -0.92 7.13 -13.81
C LEU A 470 0.45 6.55 -13.41
N SER A 471 0.59 5.23 -13.37
CA SER A 471 1.85 4.55 -13.01
C SER A 471 3.01 4.94 -13.94
N LEU A 472 2.74 5.16 -15.22
CA LEU A 472 3.77 5.59 -16.19
C LEU A 472 4.45 6.92 -15.81
N LEU A 473 3.72 7.82 -15.17
CA LEU A 473 4.22 9.15 -14.77
C LEU A 473 4.55 9.23 -13.28
N LEU A 474 4.01 8.33 -12.47
CA LEU A 474 4.20 8.33 -11.02
C LEU A 474 5.27 7.32 -10.54
N ALA A 475 5.89 6.56 -11.46
CA ALA A 475 7.04 5.71 -11.18
C ALA A 475 8.33 6.31 -11.75
N GLY A 476 9.44 6.11 -11.04
CA GLY A 476 10.75 6.63 -11.43
C GLY A 476 10.91 8.15 -11.23
N GLY A 477 12.05 8.67 -11.67
CA GLY A 477 12.40 10.07 -11.42
C GLY A 477 12.72 10.34 -9.96
N ARG A 478 12.16 11.40 -9.35
CA ARG A 478 12.39 11.79 -7.95
C ARG A 478 11.10 12.25 -7.29
N HIS A 479 10.80 11.70 -6.16
CA HIS A 479 9.74 12.15 -5.29
C HIS A 479 10.04 13.53 -4.69
N VAL A 480 9.03 14.38 -4.52
CA VAL A 480 9.16 15.72 -3.90
C VAL A 480 8.36 15.73 -2.61
N CYS A 481 9.05 15.51 -1.52
CA CYS A 481 8.46 15.39 -0.19
C CYS A 481 9.17 16.34 0.80
N PRO A 482 8.49 17.36 1.32
CA PRO A 482 9.13 18.32 2.22
C PRO A 482 9.22 17.84 3.67
N VAL A 483 8.44 16.85 4.09
CA VAL A 483 8.31 16.45 5.49
C VAL A 483 8.70 14.99 5.69
N ALA A 484 9.53 14.73 6.71
CA ALA A 484 9.76 13.41 7.27
C ALA A 484 8.97 13.25 8.56
N VAL A 485 8.42 12.06 8.81
CA VAL A 485 7.78 11.69 10.07
C VAL A 485 8.57 10.57 10.71
N LEU A 486 9.01 10.74 11.93
CA LEU A 486 9.78 9.71 12.63
C LEU A 486 8.90 8.49 12.92
N PHE A 487 9.34 7.31 12.48
CA PHE A 487 8.63 6.05 12.70
C PHE A 487 9.23 5.31 13.89
N SER A 488 8.42 5.05 14.91
CA SER A 488 8.88 4.52 16.19
C SER A 488 9.07 2.99 16.21
N GLY A 489 8.57 2.25 15.24
CA GLY A 489 8.76 0.81 15.10
C GLY A 489 8.60 0.02 16.41
N ASN A 490 9.65 -0.68 16.80
CA ASN A 490 9.70 -1.49 18.02
C ASN A 490 9.69 -0.69 19.35
N ALA A 491 9.73 0.65 19.35
CA ALA A 491 9.67 1.44 20.58
C ALA A 491 8.38 1.17 21.40
N ARG A 492 7.31 0.69 20.75
CA ARG A 492 6.08 0.23 21.42
C ARG A 492 6.30 -0.88 22.46
N GLN A 493 7.41 -1.65 22.35
CA GLN A 493 7.75 -2.71 23.32
C GLN A 493 8.09 -2.17 24.70
N VAL A 494 8.31 -0.88 24.82
CA VAL A 494 8.95 -0.27 25.99
C VAL A 494 8.18 0.92 26.58
N GLY A 495 7.02 1.26 26.04
CA GLY A 495 6.20 2.33 26.58
C GLY A 495 5.15 2.87 25.62
N ALA A 496 4.55 4.00 26.02
CA ALA A 496 3.55 4.66 25.19
C ALA A 496 4.17 5.20 23.89
N TYR A 497 3.41 5.12 22.81
CA TYR A 497 3.80 5.60 21.49
C TYR A 497 2.54 5.98 20.69
N THR A 498 2.73 6.77 19.65
CA THR A 498 1.69 7.10 18.67
C THR A 498 2.18 6.68 17.28
N THR A 499 1.31 6.03 16.53
CA THR A 499 1.58 5.66 15.14
C THR A 499 1.43 6.90 14.22
N PRO A 500 2.04 6.93 13.02
CA PRO A 500 2.11 8.13 12.21
C PRO A 500 0.84 8.46 11.42
N GLU A 501 -0.19 7.61 11.42
CA GLU A 501 -1.33 7.71 10.51
C GLU A 501 -2.14 8.99 10.67
N ASP A 502 -2.53 9.33 11.90
CA ASP A 502 -3.37 10.53 12.15
C ASP A 502 -2.62 11.82 11.78
N LEU A 503 -1.31 11.86 12.10
CA LEU A 503 -0.44 12.94 11.68
C LEU A 503 -0.31 13.02 10.16
N THR A 504 -0.14 11.87 9.50
CA THR A 504 -0.07 11.78 8.03
C THR A 504 -1.36 12.30 7.39
N SER A 505 -2.52 11.97 7.96
CA SER A 505 -3.81 12.49 7.52
C SER A 505 -3.84 14.02 7.59
N ALA A 506 -3.43 14.59 8.73
CA ALA A 506 -3.42 16.03 8.92
C ALA A 506 -2.43 16.74 7.97
N LEU A 507 -1.26 16.15 7.71
CA LEU A 507 -0.29 16.67 6.72
C LEU A 507 -0.87 16.64 5.30
N GLN A 508 -1.48 15.53 4.90
CA GLN A 508 -2.07 15.39 3.56
C GLN A 508 -3.26 16.33 3.35
N ASP A 509 -4.08 16.56 4.38
CA ASP A 509 -5.18 17.54 4.33
C ASP A 509 -4.66 18.98 4.20
N ALA A 510 -3.48 19.26 4.72
CA ALA A 510 -2.76 20.51 4.54
C ALA A 510 -1.93 20.54 3.24
N LEU A 511 -2.05 19.54 2.36
CA LEU A 511 -1.33 19.38 1.10
C LEU A 511 0.21 19.30 1.27
N TYR A 512 0.68 18.77 2.40
CA TYR A 512 2.05 18.34 2.62
C TYR A 512 2.14 16.83 2.45
N ASP A 513 3.04 16.38 1.59
CA ASP A 513 3.39 14.96 1.56
C ASP A 513 4.46 14.65 2.60
N CYS A 514 4.51 13.39 3.05
CA CYS A 514 5.48 12.95 4.03
C CYS A 514 5.95 11.52 3.78
N ASP A 515 7.15 11.19 4.26
CA ASP A 515 7.63 9.81 4.38
C ASP A 515 7.86 9.44 5.84
N TRP A 516 7.67 8.17 6.17
CA TRP A 516 7.94 7.62 7.49
C TRP A 516 9.41 7.16 7.53
N LEU A 517 10.19 7.74 8.47
CA LEU A 517 11.61 7.42 8.64
C LEU A 517 11.84 6.62 9.93
N PRO A 518 12.27 5.37 9.85
CA PRO A 518 12.61 4.58 11.03
C PRO A 518 13.90 5.07 11.70
N PHE A 519 14.06 4.81 12.99
CA PHE A 519 15.21 5.25 13.80
C PHE A 519 16.54 4.83 13.18
N GLU A 520 16.62 3.64 12.58
CA GLU A 520 17.86 3.15 11.99
C GLU A 520 18.39 4.03 10.86
N ARG A 521 17.53 4.76 10.12
CA ARG A 521 17.96 5.69 9.07
C ARG A 521 18.71 6.91 9.63
N PHE A 522 18.60 7.16 10.92
CA PHE A 522 19.37 8.17 11.62
C PHE A 522 20.69 7.62 12.19
N GLU A 523 20.77 6.31 12.40
CA GLU A 523 21.89 5.61 13.04
C GLU A 523 22.93 5.09 12.05
N ASP A 524 22.49 4.58 10.88
CA ASP A 524 23.35 3.93 9.88
C ASP A 524 24.22 4.90 9.05
N GLY A 525 24.07 6.18 9.29
CA GLY A 525 24.84 7.22 8.60
C GLY A 525 24.45 7.46 7.14
N VAL A 526 23.38 6.84 6.62
CA VAL A 526 22.86 7.09 5.26
C VAL A 526 22.20 8.45 5.20
N THR A 527 21.36 8.80 6.18
CA THR A 527 20.75 10.13 6.26
C THR A 527 21.80 11.21 6.53
N LYS A 528 21.92 12.17 5.63
CA LYS A 528 22.84 13.30 5.70
C LYS A 528 22.11 14.60 5.96
N ILE A 529 22.74 15.49 6.73
CA ILE A 529 22.27 16.87 6.91
C ILE A 529 23.07 17.76 5.96
N LYS A 530 22.36 18.51 5.09
CA LYS A 530 22.96 19.51 4.20
C LYS A 530 22.20 20.83 4.30
N GLY A 531 22.74 21.77 5.05
CA GLY A 531 22.03 22.99 5.39
C GLY A 531 20.78 22.67 6.20
N ASN A 532 19.63 23.18 5.76
CA ASN A 532 18.33 22.95 6.37
C ASN A 532 17.57 21.73 5.79
N GLU A 533 18.30 20.80 5.14
CA GLU A 533 17.70 19.59 4.57
C GLU A 533 18.27 18.31 5.21
N LEU A 534 17.39 17.36 5.49
CA LEU A 534 17.74 15.94 5.61
C LEU A 534 17.71 15.31 4.22
N ARG A 535 18.80 14.67 3.83
CA ARG A 535 18.95 14.01 2.53
C ARG A 535 19.13 12.51 2.71
N LEU A 536 18.32 11.75 2.02
CA LEU A 536 18.30 10.30 2.07
C LEU A 536 17.98 9.76 0.66
N HIS A 537 18.92 9.05 0.02
CA HIS A 537 18.79 8.65 -1.36
C HIS A 537 18.43 9.85 -2.26
N GLY A 538 17.28 9.83 -2.93
CA GLY A 538 16.74 10.94 -3.74
C GLY A 538 15.98 12.00 -2.96
N GLU A 539 15.59 11.69 -1.71
CA GLU A 539 14.70 12.51 -0.89
C GLU A 539 15.39 13.72 -0.25
N ARG A 540 14.60 14.78 -0.04
CA ARG A 540 15.05 16.06 0.57
C ARG A 540 13.99 16.61 1.48
N TYR A 541 14.09 16.30 2.77
CA TYR A 541 13.13 16.78 3.79
C TYR A 541 13.62 18.07 4.41
N ARG A 542 12.77 19.09 4.48
CA ARG A 542 13.01 20.38 5.12
C ARG A 542 12.45 20.43 6.55
N ALA A 543 11.51 19.54 6.87
CA ALA A 543 10.94 19.39 8.19
C ALA A 543 10.96 17.94 8.65
N LEU A 544 11.12 17.74 9.97
CA LEU A 544 11.00 16.46 10.64
C LEU A 544 9.96 16.56 11.75
N VAL A 545 8.94 15.71 11.70
CA VAL A 545 7.96 15.61 12.79
C VAL A 545 8.29 14.40 13.66
N VAL A 546 8.30 14.61 14.98
CA VAL A 546 8.56 13.60 16.01
C VAL A 546 7.23 13.28 16.70
N PRO A 547 6.56 12.17 16.35
CA PRO A 547 5.34 11.74 17.01
C PRO A 547 5.58 11.38 18.47
N PRO A 548 4.54 11.42 19.34
CA PRO A 548 4.64 11.03 20.72
C PRO A 548 5.19 9.60 20.88
N ALA A 549 6.29 9.46 21.58
CA ALA A 549 6.85 8.19 22.00
C ALA A 549 7.55 8.38 23.35
N GLU A 550 7.42 7.40 24.25
CA GLU A 550 8.09 7.44 25.54
C GLU A 550 9.59 7.23 25.39
N GLY A 551 10.00 6.37 24.45
CA GLY A 551 11.38 6.03 24.19
C GLY A 551 11.87 6.44 22.80
N ILE A 552 13.15 6.84 22.71
CA ILE A 552 13.85 7.11 21.45
C ILE A 552 15.29 6.65 21.55
N THR A 553 15.92 6.24 20.45
CA THR A 553 17.36 5.97 20.46
C THR A 553 18.15 7.28 20.58
N PHE A 554 19.25 7.24 21.32
CA PHE A 554 20.07 8.43 21.54
C PHE A 554 20.59 9.00 20.22
N ALA A 555 21.04 8.14 19.30
CA ALA A 555 21.58 8.57 18.01
C ALA A 555 20.50 9.22 17.11
N ALA A 556 19.26 8.71 17.13
CA ALA A 556 18.15 9.35 16.41
C ALA A 556 17.87 10.76 16.96
N LEU A 557 17.73 10.92 18.29
CA LEU A 557 17.48 12.23 18.88
C LEU A 557 18.67 13.20 18.69
N GLU A 558 19.92 12.69 18.75
CA GLU A 558 21.10 13.49 18.45
C GLU A 558 21.10 14.00 16.99
N LYS A 559 20.69 13.17 16.05
CA LYS A 559 20.52 13.59 14.65
C LYS A 559 19.40 14.63 14.50
N VAL A 560 18.28 14.48 15.21
CA VAL A 560 17.21 15.50 15.27
C VAL A 560 17.76 16.83 15.78
N ARG A 561 18.56 16.82 16.86
CA ARG A 561 19.24 18.01 17.37
C ARG A 561 20.18 18.64 16.33
N ALA A 562 21.01 17.82 15.73
CA ALA A 562 21.96 18.28 14.70
C ALA A 562 21.25 18.90 13.48
N PHE A 563 20.10 18.36 13.09
CA PHE A 563 19.27 18.93 12.03
C PHE A 563 18.69 20.29 12.41
N PHE A 564 18.13 20.41 13.61
CA PHE A 564 17.68 21.70 14.15
C PHE A 564 18.81 22.74 14.19
N GLU A 565 19.99 22.38 14.70
CA GLU A 565 21.14 23.28 14.79
C GLU A 565 21.73 23.66 13.41
N ALA A 566 21.52 22.84 12.40
CA ALA A 566 21.94 23.12 11.03
C ALA A 566 20.96 24.05 10.26
N GLY A 567 19.81 24.36 10.82
CA GLY A 567 18.80 25.23 10.20
C GLY A 567 17.50 24.51 9.80
N GLY A 568 17.37 23.23 10.12
CA GLY A 568 16.18 22.43 9.80
C GLY A 568 14.98 22.75 10.74
N THR A 569 13.79 22.35 10.30
CA THR A 569 12.56 22.49 11.06
C THR A 569 12.22 21.20 11.77
N VAL A 570 11.94 21.26 13.08
CA VAL A 570 11.57 20.11 13.91
C VAL A 570 10.24 20.38 14.60
N ILE A 571 9.28 19.48 14.48
CA ILE A 571 7.97 19.58 15.15
C ILE A 571 7.82 18.36 16.08
N GLY A 572 7.59 18.59 17.37
CA GLY A 572 7.13 17.58 18.33
C GLY A 572 5.72 17.92 18.78
N TYR A 573 4.94 16.94 19.23
CA TYR A 573 3.59 17.21 19.75
C TYR A 573 3.19 16.25 20.85
N GLY A 574 2.21 16.65 21.66
CA GLY A 574 1.62 15.85 22.72
C GLY A 574 2.62 15.48 23.83
N ARG A 575 3.57 14.60 23.52
CA ARG A 575 4.63 14.14 24.43
C ARG A 575 5.97 14.09 23.69
N LEU A 576 7.02 14.52 24.32
CA LEU A 576 8.40 14.35 23.86
C LEU A 576 9.04 13.12 24.52
N PRO A 577 10.03 12.47 23.87
CA PRO A 577 10.71 11.31 24.41
C PRO A 577 11.37 11.58 25.78
N GLU A 578 11.29 10.62 26.71
CA GLU A 578 11.81 10.70 28.07
C GLU A 578 12.83 9.61 28.38
N ARG A 579 12.77 8.46 27.67
CA ARG A 579 13.64 7.30 27.92
C ARG A 579 14.61 7.06 26.78
N SER A 580 15.79 6.58 27.12
CA SER A 580 16.75 6.09 26.12
C SER A 580 16.45 4.65 25.74
N LEU A 581 16.43 4.37 24.43
CA LEU A 581 16.40 3.02 23.85
C LEU A 581 17.79 2.52 23.47
N THR A 582 18.84 3.26 23.85
CA THR A 582 20.24 2.93 23.64
C THR A 582 20.86 2.50 24.96
N LEU A 583 21.39 1.27 25.03
CA LEU A 583 22.11 0.78 26.21
C LEU A 583 23.27 1.71 26.60
N GLY A 584 23.43 1.98 27.89
CA GLY A 584 24.46 2.88 28.41
C GLY A 584 24.15 4.38 28.24
N LYS A 585 22.98 4.75 27.75
CA LYS A 585 22.46 6.12 27.74
C LYS A 585 21.27 6.24 28.68
N THR A 586 21.16 7.37 29.36
CA THR A 586 20.19 7.62 30.43
C THR A 586 19.03 8.52 29.99
N ALA A 587 17.98 8.59 30.80
CA ALA A 587 16.92 9.60 30.67
C ALA A 587 17.46 11.03 30.74
N ALA A 588 18.50 11.28 31.55
CA ALA A 588 19.16 12.58 31.60
C ALA A 588 19.87 12.95 30.30
N ASP A 589 20.42 11.97 29.57
CA ASP A 589 21.00 12.21 28.25
C ASP A 589 19.91 12.61 27.21
N ILE A 590 18.75 11.96 27.26
CA ILE A 590 17.59 12.31 26.41
C ILE A 590 17.05 13.69 26.76
N ALA A 591 16.91 14.00 28.07
CA ALA A 591 16.42 15.30 28.54
C ALA A 591 17.30 16.47 28.04
N ARG A 592 18.63 16.36 28.12
CA ARG A 592 19.55 17.36 27.58
C ARG A 592 19.38 17.66 26.09
N LEU A 593 19.21 16.61 25.28
CA LEU A 593 18.96 16.76 23.83
C LEU A 593 17.58 17.41 23.58
N ARG A 594 16.55 16.94 24.29
CA ARG A 594 15.19 17.48 24.20
C ARG A 594 15.15 18.97 24.55
N GLU A 595 15.76 19.36 25.64
CA GLU A 595 15.85 20.77 26.06
C GLU A 595 16.63 21.62 25.05
N THR A 596 17.67 21.09 24.43
CA THR A 596 18.40 21.77 23.37
C THR A 596 17.50 22.06 22.15
N ILE A 597 16.64 21.12 21.78
CA ILE A 597 15.75 21.24 20.62
C ILE A 597 14.55 22.13 20.94
N TRP A 598 13.74 21.77 21.94
CA TRP A 598 12.44 22.39 22.22
C TRP A 598 12.42 23.36 23.42
N GLY A 599 13.48 23.38 24.24
CA GLY A 599 13.54 24.17 25.47
C GLY A 599 12.87 23.47 26.66
N ALA A 600 13.16 23.96 27.88
CA ALA A 600 12.60 23.42 29.12
C ALA A 600 11.08 23.67 29.27
N ASP A 601 10.54 24.64 28.54
CA ASP A 601 9.11 25.00 28.57
C ASP A 601 8.21 24.06 27.79
N ALA A 602 8.77 23.27 26.88
CA ALA A 602 8.02 22.30 26.04
C ALA A 602 7.58 21.11 26.90
N ARG A 603 6.30 21.06 27.24
CA ARG A 603 5.70 20.00 28.07
C ARG A 603 4.21 19.81 27.74
N PRO A 604 3.62 18.68 28.07
CA PRO A 604 2.20 18.46 27.87
C PRO A 604 1.35 19.62 28.39
N GLY A 605 0.38 20.08 27.59
CA GLY A 605 -0.49 21.21 27.90
C GLY A 605 0.11 22.61 27.64
N LYS A 606 1.39 22.73 27.22
CA LYS A 606 2.02 24.02 26.93
C LYS A 606 2.82 23.95 25.62
N SER A 607 2.32 24.56 24.56
CA SER A 607 3.04 24.71 23.28
C SER A 607 4.25 25.64 23.43
N ALA A 608 5.29 25.38 22.67
CA ALA A 608 6.53 26.14 22.66
C ALA A 608 7.08 26.26 21.23
N CYS A 609 7.76 27.38 20.96
CA CYS A 609 8.49 27.60 19.72
C CYS A 609 9.89 28.13 20.05
N ARG A 610 10.89 27.70 19.26
CA ARG A 610 12.26 28.13 19.44
C ARG A 610 12.98 28.31 18.11
N THR A 611 13.86 29.30 18.04
CA THR A 611 14.76 29.54 16.93
C THR A 611 16.19 29.19 17.28
N GLY A 612 16.84 28.35 16.49
CA GLY A 612 18.22 27.97 16.61
C GLY A 612 19.17 29.02 16.00
N ARG A 613 20.48 28.92 16.36
CA ARG A 613 21.49 29.90 15.95
C ARG A 613 21.65 30.04 14.42
N ARG A 614 21.34 28.99 13.64
CA ARG A 614 21.42 28.98 12.17
C ARG A 614 20.06 29.11 11.50
N GLY A 615 19.05 29.64 12.20
CA GLY A 615 17.71 29.82 11.67
C GLY A 615 16.83 28.58 11.73
N GLY A 616 17.30 27.47 12.34
CA GLY A 616 16.45 26.30 12.55
C GLY A 616 15.26 26.63 13.44
N ARG A 617 14.13 26.01 13.17
CA ARG A 617 12.88 26.20 13.93
C ARG A 617 12.51 24.90 14.63
N SER A 618 12.13 25.02 15.90
CA SER A 618 11.49 23.90 16.59
C SER A 618 10.16 24.34 17.17
N TYR A 619 9.17 23.49 16.98
CA TYR A 619 7.82 23.68 17.52
C TYR A 619 7.49 22.48 18.41
N PHE A 620 6.88 22.73 19.53
CA PHE A 620 6.19 21.73 20.33
C PHE A 620 4.71 22.12 20.39
N LEU A 621 3.83 21.27 19.86
CA LEU A 621 2.38 21.46 19.88
C LEU A 621 1.82 20.64 21.05
N ALA A 622 1.10 21.28 21.95
CA ALA A 622 0.63 20.64 23.19
C ALA A 622 -0.33 19.48 22.95
N GLU A 623 -1.03 19.50 21.81
CA GLU A 623 -2.05 18.52 21.42
C GLU A 623 -1.74 17.88 20.06
N GLN A 624 -2.56 16.90 19.66
CA GLN A 624 -2.55 16.35 18.31
C GLN A 624 -2.75 17.48 17.29
N PRO A 625 -1.84 17.69 16.33
CA PRO A 625 -1.92 18.83 15.43
C PRO A 625 -3.05 18.68 14.42
N THR A 626 -3.77 19.78 14.17
CA THR A 626 -4.71 19.89 13.06
C THR A 626 -3.98 20.24 11.76
N PRO A 627 -4.62 20.07 10.58
CA PRO A 627 -4.05 20.51 9.30
C PRO A 627 -3.62 21.98 9.30
N GLU A 628 -4.42 22.87 9.90
CA GLU A 628 -4.16 24.32 9.98
C GLU A 628 -2.95 24.62 10.87
N ALA A 629 -2.82 23.93 12.02
CA ALA A 629 -1.71 24.11 12.93
C ALA A 629 -0.37 23.65 12.28
N LEU A 630 -0.40 22.54 11.53
CA LEU A 630 0.77 22.08 10.76
C LEU A 630 1.13 23.04 9.63
N ALA A 631 0.13 23.48 8.86
CA ALA A 631 0.34 24.44 7.77
C ALA A 631 0.92 25.77 8.29
N ALA A 632 0.46 26.24 9.44
CA ALA A 632 0.97 27.46 10.07
C ALA A 632 2.43 27.30 10.52
N ALA A 633 2.77 26.22 11.25
CA ALA A 633 4.12 25.98 11.73
C ALA A 633 5.11 25.75 10.57
N LEU A 634 4.75 24.95 9.58
CA LEU A 634 5.58 24.68 8.40
C LEU A 634 5.72 25.93 7.52
N GLY A 635 4.63 26.71 7.33
CA GLY A 635 4.65 27.96 6.57
C GLY A 635 5.51 29.03 7.22
N GLU A 636 5.43 29.22 8.56
CA GLU A 636 6.29 30.13 9.33
C GLU A 636 7.77 29.70 9.21
N ALA A 637 8.03 28.39 9.16
CA ALA A 637 9.37 27.86 8.97
C ALA A 637 9.88 27.94 7.52
N GLY A 638 9.08 28.44 6.58
CA GLY A 638 9.45 28.51 5.15
C GLY A 638 9.49 27.15 4.44
N VAL A 639 8.77 26.15 4.96
CA VAL A 639 8.63 24.83 4.32
C VAL A 639 7.39 24.85 3.44
N PRO A 640 7.51 24.82 2.10
CA PRO A 640 6.34 24.86 1.21
C PRO A 640 5.59 23.52 1.20
N PRO A 641 4.27 23.52 1.03
CA PRO A 641 3.50 22.34 0.68
C PRO A 641 3.84 21.86 -0.74
N VAL A 642 3.41 20.67 -1.11
CA VAL A 642 3.56 20.17 -2.50
C VAL A 642 2.65 20.91 -3.48
N LEU A 643 1.53 21.44 -2.97
CA LEU A 643 0.55 22.23 -3.70
C LEU A 643 -0.19 23.16 -2.73
N ARG A 644 -0.53 24.39 -3.14
CA ARG A 644 -1.40 25.31 -2.39
C ARG A 644 -2.70 25.51 -3.12
N VAL A 645 -3.79 25.67 -2.38
CA VAL A 645 -5.08 26.11 -2.90
C VAL A 645 -5.19 27.61 -2.67
N LEU A 646 -5.26 28.38 -3.74
CA LEU A 646 -5.49 29.82 -3.68
C LEU A 646 -7.00 30.14 -3.70
N SER A 647 -7.79 29.32 -4.38
CA SER A 647 -9.25 29.40 -4.39
C SER A 647 -9.85 28.01 -4.56
N GLY A 648 -11.05 27.79 -4.05
CA GLY A 648 -11.72 26.50 -3.97
C GLY A 648 -11.56 25.83 -2.60
N GLU A 649 -12.40 24.84 -2.32
CA GLU A 649 -12.38 24.11 -1.05
C GLU A 649 -12.10 22.62 -1.29
N THR A 650 -11.06 22.09 -0.67
CA THR A 650 -10.69 20.65 -0.75
C THR A 650 -11.66 19.78 0.05
N GLY A 651 -12.24 20.32 1.12
CA GLY A 651 -13.09 19.58 2.05
C GLY A 651 -12.40 18.39 2.68
N GLY A 652 -11.05 18.36 2.67
CA GLY A 652 -10.25 17.23 3.14
C GLY A 652 -10.27 16.00 2.22
N TRP A 653 -10.75 16.13 0.96
CA TRP A 653 -10.87 15.03 0.00
C TRP A 653 -10.06 15.24 -1.29
N VAL A 654 -9.29 16.30 -1.36
CA VAL A 654 -8.35 16.57 -2.45
C VAL A 654 -6.94 16.51 -1.89
N HIS A 655 -6.14 15.57 -2.41
CA HIS A 655 -4.77 15.36 -2.00
C HIS A 655 -3.82 15.45 -3.20
N ALA A 656 -2.55 15.67 -2.96
CA ALA A 656 -1.57 15.82 -4.04
C ALA A 656 -0.28 15.04 -3.75
N LEU A 657 0.24 14.39 -4.80
CA LEU A 657 1.59 13.83 -4.87
C LEU A 657 2.38 14.62 -5.90
N ARG A 658 3.61 15.00 -5.59
CA ARG A 658 4.51 15.69 -6.53
C ARG A 658 5.75 14.86 -6.80
N ARG A 659 6.13 14.79 -8.07
CA ARG A 659 7.36 14.14 -8.52
C ARG A 659 8.07 15.00 -9.54
N VAL A 660 9.36 14.77 -9.75
CA VAL A 660 10.11 15.23 -10.92
C VAL A 660 10.36 13.98 -11.76
N ASP A 661 9.84 13.94 -12.98
CA ASP A 661 9.97 12.79 -13.87
C ASP A 661 11.40 12.58 -14.38
N ARG A 662 11.63 11.50 -15.13
CA ARG A 662 12.95 11.18 -15.70
C ARG A 662 13.49 12.22 -16.71
N GLU A 663 12.60 13.08 -17.24
CA GLU A 663 12.98 14.19 -18.12
C GLU A 663 13.22 15.49 -17.35
N GLY A 664 13.17 15.46 -16.01
CA GLY A 664 13.37 16.61 -15.13
C GLY A 664 12.18 17.58 -15.13
N ARG A 665 10.93 17.07 -15.31
CA ARG A 665 9.69 17.85 -15.29
C ARG A 665 8.93 17.58 -14.01
N ASP A 666 8.39 18.65 -13.43
CA ASP A 666 7.44 18.49 -12.35
C ASP A 666 6.17 17.80 -12.85
N VAL A 667 5.68 16.87 -12.05
CA VAL A 667 4.44 16.13 -12.24
C VAL A 667 3.69 16.19 -10.92
N LEU A 668 2.43 16.63 -10.98
CA LEU A 668 1.49 16.65 -9.87
C LEU A 668 0.36 15.66 -10.16
N PHE A 669 0.09 14.75 -9.27
CA PHE A 669 -1.15 14.00 -9.27
C PHE A 669 -2.06 14.58 -8.19
N ILE A 670 -3.20 15.11 -8.60
CA ILE A 670 -4.22 15.73 -7.75
C ILE A 670 -5.38 14.74 -7.69
N ALA A 671 -5.46 13.97 -6.63
CA ALA A 671 -6.53 13.01 -6.42
C ALA A 671 -7.75 13.70 -5.79
N ASN A 672 -8.88 13.67 -6.50
CA ASN A 672 -10.16 14.10 -5.98
C ASN A 672 -10.96 12.89 -5.50
N GLN A 673 -10.95 12.68 -4.20
CA GLN A 673 -11.64 11.57 -3.54
C GLN A 673 -13.00 11.96 -2.97
N ASN A 674 -13.49 13.13 -3.36
CA ASN A 674 -14.82 13.56 -3.02
C ASN A 674 -15.86 12.73 -3.78
N THR A 675 -16.81 12.17 -3.07
CA THR A 675 -17.89 11.37 -3.64
C THR A 675 -19.07 12.21 -4.13
N ASN A 676 -19.02 13.53 -3.94
CA ASN A 676 -20.02 14.45 -4.45
C ASN A 676 -19.84 14.65 -5.96
N ASP A 677 -20.91 14.53 -6.72
CA ASP A 677 -20.92 14.65 -8.19
C ASP A 677 -20.78 16.09 -8.72
N ALA A 678 -20.75 17.09 -7.85
CA ALA A 678 -20.63 18.49 -8.28
C ALA A 678 -19.22 18.80 -8.78
N ALA A 679 -19.13 19.48 -9.92
CA ALA A 679 -17.89 20.05 -10.42
C ALA A 679 -17.37 21.13 -9.47
N ARG A 680 -16.04 21.16 -9.25
CA ARG A 680 -15.37 22.13 -8.37
C ARG A 680 -14.26 22.83 -9.13
N ALA A 681 -14.27 24.15 -9.06
CA ALA A 681 -13.22 24.98 -9.63
C ALA A 681 -12.17 25.30 -8.54
N PHE A 682 -10.91 25.18 -8.92
CA PHE A 682 -9.76 25.48 -8.08
C PHE A 682 -8.80 26.42 -8.80
N THR A 683 -8.14 27.27 -8.04
CA THR A 683 -6.88 27.89 -8.43
C THR A 683 -5.79 27.31 -7.55
N PHE A 684 -4.90 26.57 -8.16
CA PHE A 684 -3.75 25.96 -7.50
C PHE A 684 -2.48 26.77 -7.73
N HIS A 685 -1.58 26.72 -6.76
CA HIS A 685 -0.24 27.27 -6.83
C HIS A 685 0.78 26.17 -6.53
N ALA A 686 1.70 25.93 -7.45
CA ALA A 686 2.75 24.92 -7.32
C ALA A 686 4.07 25.61 -6.95
N PRO A 687 4.49 25.59 -5.66
CA PRO A 687 5.74 26.23 -5.22
C PRO A 687 6.96 25.61 -5.90
N ASP A 688 7.93 26.45 -6.31
CA ASP A 688 9.17 26.02 -6.97
C ASP A 688 8.97 25.22 -8.28
N ALA A 689 7.77 25.18 -8.86
CA ALA A 689 7.51 24.51 -10.14
C ALA A 689 7.85 25.42 -11.32
N ALA A 690 8.51 24.87 -12.32
CA ALA A 690 8.90 25.62 -13.52
C ALA A 690 8.34 25.00 -14.79
N GLY A 691 7.76 25.85 -15.66
CA GLY A 691 7.22 25.44 -16.96
C GLY A 691 5.74 25.75 -17.14
N VAL A 692 5.17 25.20 -18.21
CA VAL A 692 3.76 25.38 -18.59
C VAL A 692 2.96 24.18 -18.12
N PRO A 693 1.95 24.32 -17.26
CA PRO A 693 1.15 23.19 -16.79
C PRO A 693 0.26 22.65 -17.91
N GLU A 694 0.38 21.36 -18.15
CA GLU A 694 -0.47 20.58 -19.07
C GLU A 694 -1.19 19.49 -18.27
N VAL A 695 -2.49 19.32 -18.48
CA VAL A 695 -3.22 18.18 -17.93
C VAL A 695 -3.04 16.97 -18.86
N TRP A 696 -2.47 15.94 -18.31
CA TRP A 696 -2.34 14.62 -18.92
C TRP A 696 -3.49 13.76 -18.42
N ASP A 697 -4.57 13.72 -19.18
CA ASP A 697 -5.82 13.03 -18.82
C ASP A 697 -5.61 11.51 -18.87
N ALA A 698 -5.42 10.89 -17.72
CA ALA A 698 -5.15 9.45 -17.63
C ALA A 698 -6.36 8.60 -18.07
N MET A 699 -7.58 9.11 -17.91
CA MET A 699 -8.79 8.39 -18.37
C MET A 699 -8.89 8.35 -19.88
N ARG A 700 -8.59 9.45 -20.57
CA ARG A 700 -8.78 9.61 -22.02
C ARG A 700 -7.51 9.47 -22.86
N GLY A 701 -6.33 9.48 -22.20
CA GLY A 701 -5.03 9.50 -22.91
C GLY A 701 -4.80 10.78 -23.69
N GLU A 702 -5.28 11.91 -23.20
CA GLU A 702 -5.15 13.22 -23.82
C GLU A 702 -4.20 14.13 -23.07
N VAL A 703 -3.62 15.11 -23.79
CA VAL A 703 -2.83 16.20 -23.22
C VAL A 703 -3.47 17.52 -23.59
N THR A 704 -3.84 18.33 -22.60
CA THR A 704 -4.60 19.57 -22.77
C THR A 704 -3.99 20.72 -21.96
N ALA A 705 -4.22 21.95 -22.43
CA ALA A 705 -3.85 23.16 -21.72
C ALA A 705 -4.89 23.54 -20.66
N VAL A 706 -4.42 24.20 -19.61
CA VAL A 706 -5.23 24.86 -18.60
C VAL A 706 -4.84 26.33 -18.52
N PRO A 707 -5.74 27.25 -18.07
CA PRO A 707 -5.35 28.61 -17.75
C PRO A 707 -4.27 28.64 -16.68
N TRP A 708 -3.22 29.43 -16.89
CA TRP A 708 -2.11 29.51 -15.95
C TRP A 708 -1.47 30.90 -15.96
N ARG A 709 -0.73 31.20 -14.89
CA ARG A 709 0.07 32.40 -14.76
C ARG A 709 1.37 32.11 -14.04
N LYS A 710 2.40 32.82 -14.44
CA LYS A 710 3.71 32.78 -13.77
C LYS A 710 3.76 33.90 -12.73
N GLU A 711 4.16 33.58 -11.51
CA GLU A 711 4.34 34.50 -10.40
C GLU A 711 5.76 34.34 -9.84
N ALA A 712 6.69 35.23 -10.26
CA ALA A 712 8.13 35.11 -9.98
C ALA A 712 8.70 33.74 -10.46
N ASP A 713 9.09 32.89 -9.53
CA ASP A 713 9.61 31.52 -9.84
C ASP A 713 8.56 30.43 -9.71
N ASP A 714 7.32 30.77 -9.37
CA ASP A 714 6.22 29.86 -9.11
C ASP A 714 5.19 29.88 -10.26
N VAL A 715 4.33 28.85 -10.29
CA VAL A 715 3.26 28.72 -11.28
C VAL A 715 1.93 28.52 -10.60
N SER A 716 0.95 29.36 -10.96
CA SER A 716 -0.46 29.18 -10.59
C SER A 716 -1.26 28.75 -11.81
N PHE A 717 -2.25 27.87 -11.62
CA PHE A 717 -3.12 27.37 -12.69
C PHE A 717 -4.54 27.11 -12.20
N ASP A 718 -5.50 27.27 -13.12
CA ASP A 718 -6.91 27.03 -12.85
C ASP A 718 -7.32 25.64 -13.34
N LEU A 719 -8.00 24.87 -12.48
CA LEU A 719 -8.43 23.51 -12.78
C LEU A 719 -9.83 23.27 -12.25
N THR A 720 -10.75 22.89 -13.14
CA THR A 720 -12.06 22.36 -12.75
C THR A 720 -11.98 20.84 -12.70
N LEU A 721 -12.34 20.24 -11.57
CA LEU A 721 -12.48 18.80 -11.38
C LEU A 721 -13.98 18.48 -11.31
N GLU A 722 -14.43 17.61 -12.18
CA GLU A 722 -15.78 17.04 -12.12
C GLU A 722 -15.88 16.07 -10.94
N GLY A 723 -17.08 15.63 -10.56
CA GLY A 723 -17.28 14.70 -9.44
C GLY A 723 -16.48 13.42 -9.63
N GLY A 724 -15.59 13.13 -8.66
CA GLY A 724 -14.70 11.95 -8.70
C GLY A 724 -13.57 11.99 -9.73
N GLU A 725 -13.41 13.09 -10.49
CA GLU A 725 -12.33 13.26 -11.45
C GLU A 725 -11.03 13.67 -10.75
N SER A 726 -9.95 12.92 -10.97
CA SER A 726 -8.59 13.27 -10.56
C SER A 726 -7.79 13.78 -11.76
N ALA A 727 -6.74 14.58 -11.50
CA ALA A 727 -5.93 15.19 -12.55
C ALA A 727 -4.45 14.91 -12.39
N LEU A 728 -3.81 14.62 -13.51
CA LEU A 728 -2.36 14.53 -13.62
C LEU A 728 -1.85 15.76 -14.38
N VAL A 729 -1.04 16.60 -13.73
CA VAL A 729 -0.53 17.84 -14.29
C VAL A 729 0.98 17.74 -14.45
N ARG A 730 1.47 17.86 -15.69
CA ARG A 730 2.90 17.85 -16.01
C ARG A 730 3.34 19.21 -16.50
N PHE A 731 4.48 19.71 -16.06
CA PHE A 731 4.98 21.03 -16.43
C PHE A 731 5.92 20.94 -17.64
N ALA A 732 5.45 21.35 -18.82
CA ALA A 732 6.21 21.38 -20.06
C ALA A 732 7.27 22.49 -20.06
N LYS A 733 8.36 22.32 -20.82
CA LYS A 733 9.41 23.36 -20.95
C LYS A 733 8.89 24.67 -21.56
N ARG A 734 7.95 24.54 -22.46
CA ARG A 734 7.38 25.65 -23.25
C ARG A 734 5.93 25.32 -23.60
N ASP A 735 5.17 26.31 -23.90
CA ASP A 735 3.84 26.16 -24.47
C ASP A 735 3.94 25.41 -25.80
N ALA A 736 3.22 24.29 -25.88
CA ALA A 736 3.17 23.43 -27.06
C ALA A 736 1.91 23.70 -27.91
N GLY A 737 1.13 24.77 -27.61
CA GLY A 737 -0.12 25.07 -28.31
C GLY A 737 -1.17 23.98 -28.11
N ARG A 738 -1.24 23.41 -26.90
CA ARG A 738 -2.22 22.36 -26.60
C ARG A 738 -3.67 22.84 -26.72
N PRO A 739 -4.60 21.97 -27.14
CA PRO A 739 -6.01 22.31 -27.10
C PRO A 739 -6.46 22.54 -25.65
N ALA A 740 -7.39 23.48 -25.45
CA ALA A 740 -7.95 23.74 -24.13
C ALA A 740 -8.63 22.49 -23.54
N ARG A 741 -8.48 22.32 -22.22
CA ARG A 741 -9.21 21.28 -21.49
C ARG A 741 -10.71 21.54 -21.56
N LEU A 742 -11.48 20.51 -21.86
CA LEU A 742 -12.93 20.58 -21.83
C LEU A 742 -13.47 20.38 -20.42
N THR A 743 -14.45 21.18 -20.05
CA THR A 743 -15.21 21.09 -18.80
C THR A 743 -16.70 20.95 -19.10
N SER A 744 -17.53 20.75 -18.09
CA SER A 744 -19.00 20.80 -18.24
C SER A 744 -19.54 22.13 -18.79
N ALA A 745 -18.76 23.21 -18.66
CA ALA A 745 -19.12 24.51 -19.22
C ALA A 745 -18.73 24.70 -20.70
N SER A 746 -17.94 23.78 -21.28
CA SER A 746 -17.51 23.85 -22.68
C SER A 746 -18.71 23.65 -23.63
N ARG A 747 -18.74 24.43 -24.71
CA ARG A 747 -19.82 24.35 -25.71
C ARG A 747 -19.32 23.61 -26.96
N PRO A 748 -20.03 22.58 -27.43
CA PRO A 748 -19.67 21.90 -28.67
C PRO A 748 -19.97 22.80 -29.88
N VAL A 749 -19.17 22.67 -30.94
CA VAL A 749 -19.40 23.28 -32.25
C VAL A 749 -20.59 22.62 -32.94
N ALA A 750 -20.69 21.29 -32.81
CA ALA A 750 -21.80 20.51 -33.30
C ALA A 750 -22.13 19.33 -32.40
N THR A 751 -23.40 18.94 -32.40
CA THR A 751 -23.90 17.76 -31.69
C THR A 751 -24.66 16.89 -32.65
N LEU A 752 -24.23 15.63 -32.79
CA LEU A 752 -24.85 14.65 -33.68
C LEU A 752 -25.51 13.55 -32.84
N PRO A 753 -26.80 13.29 -32.96
CA PRO A 753 -27.45 12.18 -32.27
C PRO A 753 -26.90 10.83 -32.77
N VAL A 754 -26.74 9.86 -31.92
CA VAL A 754 -26.47 8.48 -32.25
C VAL A 754 -27.82 7.73 -32.21
N PHE A 755 -28.25 7.21 -33.32
CA PHE A 755 -29.53 6.50 -33.41
C PHE A 755 -29.35 5.03 -33.06
N PRO A 756 -30.20 4.44 -32.16
CA PRO A 756 -30.16 3.04 -31.86
C PRO A 756 -30.30 2.18 -33.14
N ASP A 757 -29.50 1.15 -33.26
CA ASP A 757 -29.58 0.17 -34.35
C ASP A 757 -30.52 -0.97 -33.94
N ALA A 758 -31.74 -0.91 -34.46
CA ALA A 758 -32.76 -1.91 -34.19
C ALA A 758 -32.45 -3.29 -34.83
N SER A 759 -31.48 -3.33 -35.75
CA SER A 759 -31.05 -4.59 -36.40
C SER A 759 -29.89 -5.28 -35.68
N ALA A 760 -29.30 -4.64 -34.68
CA ALA A 760 -28.19 -5.22 -33.94
C ALA A 760 -28.64 -6.37 -33.04
N ASP A 761 -27.90 -7.47 -33.05
CA ASP A 761 -28.17 -8.61 -32.17
C ASP A 761 -28.03 -8.19 -30.70
N PRO A 762 -28.99 -8.61 -29.85
CA PRO A 762 -28.90 -8.33 -28.41
C PRO A 762 -27.69 -9.05 -27.82
N VAL A 763 -26.92 -8.34 -27.01
CA VAL A 763 -25.84 -8.93 -26.25
C VAL A 763 -26.39 -9.52 -24.95
N VAL A 764 -26.21 -10.84 -24.78
CA VAL A 764 -26.66 -11.57 -23.60
C VAL A 764 -25.45 -11.98 -22.80
N TYR A 765 -25.40 -11.55 -21.55
CA TYR A 765 -24.39 -11.99 -20.59
C TYR A 765 -24.90 -13.23 -19.84
N PRO A 766 -24.06 -14.27 -19.65
CA PRO A 766 -24.45 -15.43 -18.87
C PRO A 766 -24.66 -15.04 -17.40
N VAL A 767 -25.68 -15.61 -16.78
CA VAL A 767 -25.97 -15.42 -15.35
C VAL A 767 -25.37 -16.60 -14.58
N ALA A 768 -24.68 -16.31 -13.48
CA ALA A 768 -24.13 -17.34 -12.59
C ALA A 768 -25.26 -18.25 -12.08
N PRO A 769 -25.03 -19.58 -12.02
CA PRO A 769 -26.09 -20.55 -11.68
C PRO A 769 -26.53 -20.46 -10.21
N ASP A 770 -25.74 -19.86 -9.35
CA ASP A 770 -26.08 -19.57 -7.96
C ASP A 770 -26.00 -18.06 -7.68
N ASN A 771 -26.81 -17.60 -6.73
CA ASN A 771 -26.83 -16.17 -6.33
C ASN A 771 -25.64 -15.76 -5.48
N ALA A 772 -24.61 -16.59 -5.32
CA ALA A 772 -23.45 -16.32 -4.49
C ALA A 772 -22.55 -15.22 -5.11
N LEU A 773 -22.64 -15.04 -6.43
CA LEU A 773 -22.05 -13.91 -7.15
C LEU A 773 -23.16 -12.91 -7.53
N THR A 774 -23.82 -12.34 -6.55
CA THR A 774 -24.69 -11.19 -6.81
C THR A 774 -23.88 -9.98 -7.23
N VAL A 775 -23.47 -9.97 -8.50
CA VAL A 775 -23.46 -8.71 -9.22
C VAL A 775 -24.93 -8.24 -9.22
N SER A 776 -25.21 -7.05 -8.70
CA SER A 776 -26.54 -6.44 -8.87
C SER A 776 -26.98 -6.70 -10.28
N PRO A 777 -28.17 -7.26 -10.53
CA PRO A 777 -28.54 -7.71 -11.85
C PRO A 777 -28.22 -6.60 -12.82
N VAL A 778 -27.40 -6.92 -13.82
CA VAL A 778 -27.08 -6.01 -14.91
C VAL A 778 -28.38 -5.82 -15.68
N THR A 779 -29.20 -4.88 -15.19
CA THR A 779 -30.43 -4.48 -15.83
C THR A 779 -30.08 -3.37 -16.80
N GLY A 780 -29.60 -3.72 -17.96
CA GLY A 780 -29.36 -2.77 -19.05
C GLY A 780 -28.85 -3.50 -20.29
N SER A 781 -29.46 -3.24 -21.39
CA SER A 781 -28.98 -3.71 -22.67
C SER A 781 -27.79 -2.88 -23.13
N VAL A 782 -26.76 -3.53 -23.66
CA VAL A 782 -25.67 -2.86 -24.38
C VAL A 782 -26.27 -1.91 -25.42
N PHE A 783 -25.87 -0.66 -25.43
CA PHE A 783 -26.30 0.30 -26.45
C PHE A 783 -25.51 0.02 -27.74
N GLN A 784 -26.21 -0.16 -28.84
CA GLN A 784 -25.67 -0.24 -30.19
C GLN A 784 -26.38 0.78 -31.06
N GLY A 785 -25.62 1.58 -31.84
CA GLY A 785 -26.20 2.64 -32.62
C GLY A 785 -25.32 3.08 -33.78
N VAL A 786 -25.88 3.94 -34.62
CA VAL A 786 -25.22 4.47 -35.80
C VAL A 786 -25.25 6.01 -35.76
N VAL A 787 -24.15 6.60 -36.19
CA VAL A 787 -24.02 8.08 -36.35
C VAL A 787 -23.44 8.36 -37.73
N THR A 788 -24.03 9.33 -38.42
CA THR A 788 -23.48 9.85 -39.68
C THR A 788 -22.67 11.13 -39.39
N VAL A 789 -21.39 11.08 -39.72
CA VAL A 789 -20.45 12.19 -39.42
C VAL A 789 -20.11 12.91 -40.73
N PRO A 790 -20.47 14.18 -40.87
CA PRO A 790 -20.08 15.01 -42.03
C PRO A 790 -18.55 15.19 -42.06
N PRO A 791 -17.92 15.16 -43.24
CA PRO A 791 -16.47 15.32 -43.40
C PRO A 791 -15.90 16.58 -42.74
N GLU A 792 -16.62 17.69 -42.83
CA GLU A 792 -16.23 18.99 -42.28
C GLU A 792 -16.11 18.98 -40.73
N LEU A 793 -16.77 18.05 -40.05
CA LEU A 793 -16.65 17.88 -38.58
C LEU A 793 -15.43 17.04 -38.17
N LEU A 794 -14.73 16.45 -39.16
CA LEU A 794 -13.47 15.75 -38.96
C LEU A 794 -12.26 16.53 -39.46
N ALA A 795 -12.45 17.80 -39.81
CA ALA A 795 -11.38 18.69 -40.31
C ALA A 795 -10.27 18.84 -39.26
N ASP A 796 -9.06 19.20 -39.74
CA ASP A 796 -7.84 19.30 -38.92
C ASP A 796 -8.02 20.13 -37.64
N GLY A 797 -7.61 19.55 -36.51
CA GLY A 797 -7.65 20.15 -35.20
C GLY A 797 -8.97 20.00 -34.44
N ARG A 798 -10.04 19.47 -35.05
CA ARG A 798 -11.29 19.18 -34.33
C ARG A 798 -11.18 17.91 -33.50
N ARG A 799 -11.81 17.92 -32.33
CA ARG A 799 -11.90 16.78 -31.43
C ARG A 799 -13.37 16.33 -31.35
N ALA A 800 -13.61 15.05 -31.48
CA ALA A 800 -14.93 14.46 -31.38
C ALA A 800 -15.02 13.53 -30.16
N TYR A 801 -16.09 13.69 -29.40
CA TYR A 801 -16.32 12.89 -28.17
C TYR A 801 -17.67 12.20 -28.26
N LEU A 802 -17.69 10.93 -27.90
CA LEU A 802 -18.93 10.26 -27.53
C LEU A 802 -19.31 10.71 -26.13
N VAL A 803 -20.53 11.19 -25.98
CA VAL A 803 -21.11 11.64 -24.71
C VAL A 803 -22.43 10.92 -24.50
N CYS A 804 -22.67 10.46 -23.29
CA CYS A 804 -23.91 9.79 -22.94
C CYS A 804 -24.32 10.09 -21.49
N ASP A 805 -25.58 9.82 -21.17
CA ASP A 805 -26.11 9.80 -19.83
C ASP A 805 -26.30 8.35 -19.39
N LEU A 806 -25.95 8.03 -18.14
CA LEU A 806 -26.11 6.71 -17.57
C LEU A 806 -27.52 6.55 -17.01
N GLU A 807 -28.13 5.39 -17.26
CA GLU A 807 -29.42 5.06 -16.67
C GLU A 807 -29.33 5.02 -15.13
N GLY A 808 -30.33 5.56 -14.44
CA GLY A 808 -30.40 5.59 -12.98
C GLY A 808 -29.56 6.66 -12.30
N ARG A 809 -28.93 7.56 -13.05
CA ARG A 809 -28.15 8.69 -12.54
C ARG A 809 -29.02 9.92 -12.32
N HIS A 810 -29.95 9.84 -11.41
CA HIS A 810 -30.61 11.06 -10.87
C HIS A 810 -30.17 11.18 -9.39
N GLY A 811 -29.04 11.84 -9.19
CA GLY A 811 -28.57 12.23 -7.87
C GLY A 811 -29.52 13.26 -7.27
N SER A 812 -30.61 12.81 -6.69
CA SER A 812 -31.26 13.57 -5.64
C SER A 812 -30.29 13.67 -4.47
N PRO A 813 -30.17 14.79 -3.78
CA PRO A 813 -29.41 14.89 -2.57
C PRO A 813 -29.89 13.81 -1.61
N ASP A 814 -29.01 13.37 -0.77
CA ASP A 814 -29.07 12.23 0.14
C ASP A 814 -30.45 12.01 0.79
N THR A 815 -31.27 11.17 0.16
CA THR A 815 -32.62 10.82 0.65
C THR A 815 -32.58 9.62 1.58
N LEU A 816 -31.42 8.94 1.69
CA LEU A 816 -31.25 7.75 2.51
C LEU A 816 -31.25 8.09 4.02
N ARG A 817 -32.25 7.59 4.74
CA ARG A 817 -32.42 7.79 6.19
C ARG A 817 -32.56 6.47 6.89
N ILE A 818 -31.73 6.24 7.91
CA ILE A 818 -31.88 5.09 8.78
C ILE A 818 -33.00 5.37 9.77
N LEU A 819 -34.00 4.51 9.80
CA LEU A 819 -35.12 4.58 10.70
C LEU A 819 -34.85 3.80 11.99
N LYS A 820 -34.28 2.59 11.84
CA LYS A 820 -33.91 1.70 12.94
C LYS A 820 -32.81 0.74 12.50
N ALA A 821 -31.90 0.42 13.39
CA ALA A 821 -30.94 -0.66 13.19
C ALA A 821 -30.75 -1.47 14.48
N THR A 822 -30.83 -2.79 14.37
CA THR A 822 -30.72 -3.71 15.51
C THR A 822 -29.66 -4.77 15.19
N TYR A 823 -28.74 -4.99 16.11
CA TYR A 823 -27.76 -6.06 16.02
C TYR A 823 -28.03 -7.08 17.13
N ALA A 824 -28.47 -8.27 16.76
CA ALA A 824 -29.02 -9.24 17.70
C ALA A 824 -28.55 -10.65 17.43
N ALA A 825 -28.31 -11.43 18.50
CA ALA A 825 -28.02 -12.85 18.40
C ALA A 825 -29.25 -13.61 17.88
N ILE A 826 -29.03 -14.55 16.94
CA ILE A 826 -30.09 -15.30 16.30
C ILE A 826 -30.86 -16.22 17.32
N ASP A 827 -30.19 -16.62 18.38
CA ASP A 827 -30.70 -17.45 19.45
C ASP A 827 -31.28 -16.65 20.64
N GLY A 828 -31.32 -15.32 20.51
CA GLY A 828 -31.87 -14.45 21.54
C GLY A 828 -30.94 -14.15 22.72
N ALA A 829 -29.68 -14.57 22.67
CA ALA A 829 -28.71 -14.37 23.76
C ALA A 829 -28.42 -12.90 24.10
N GLY A 830 -28.67 -11.98 23.16
CA GLY A 830 -28.50 -10.54 23.39
C GLY A 830 -28.80 -9.71 22.14
N SER A 831 -29.13 -8.44 22.34
CA SER A 831 -29.34 -7.50 21.24
C SER A 831 -28.94 -6.08 21.63
N ALA A 832 -28.60 -5.27 20.66
CA ALA A 832 -28.31 -3.86 20.83
C ALA A 832 -29.01 -3.01 19.76
N ASP A 833 -29.50 -1.83 20.14
CA ASP A 833 -29.89 -0.80 19.19
C ASP A 833 -28.63 -0.11 18.69
N VAL A 834 -28.37 -0.25 17.39
CA VAL A 834 -27.18 0.29 16.71
C VAL A 834 -27.54 1.39 15.72
N THR A 835 -28.76 1.92 15.81
CA THR A 835 -29.31 2.94 14.90
C THR A 835 -28.37 4.15 14.78
N ARG A 836 -27.80 4.60 15.89
CA ARG A 836 -26.86 5.73 15.90
C ARG A 836 -25.63 5.44 15.04
N PHE A 837 -25.00 4.29 15.24
CA PHE A 837 -23.75 3.94 14.54
C PHE A 837 -23.97 3.81 13.03
N VAL A 838 -25.07 3.17 12.63
CA VAL A 838 -25.44 3.03 11.21
C VAL A 838 -25.78 4.40 10.61
N SER A 839 -26.55 5.25 11.33
CA SER A 839 -26.92 6.59 10.86
C SER A 839 -25.72 7.51 10.71
N GLU A 840 -24.76 7.47 11.62
CA GLU A 840 -23.52 8.27 11.54
C GLU A 840 -22.70 7.88 10.31
N ARG A 841 -22.59 6.59 10.01
CA ARG A 841 -21.91 6.11 8.80
C ARG A 841 -22.62 6.54 7.52
N VAL A 842 -23.92 6.41 7.45
CA VAL A 842 -24.71 6.81 6.28
C VAL A 842 -24.61 8.32 6.04
N ARG A 843 -24.64 9.13 7.09
CA ARG A 843 -24.38 10.58 6.99
C ARG A 843 -22.94 10.89 6.53
N GLY A 844 -21.98 10.04 6.87
CA GLY A 844 -20.61 10.10 6.37
C GLY A 844 -20.42 9.59 4.93
N GLY A 845 -21.51 9.20 4.24
CA GLY A 845 -21.47 8.76 2.84
C GLY A 845 -21.51 7.25 2.63
N ALA A 846 -21.54 6.42 3.70
CA ALA A 846 -21.62 4.97 3.54
C ALA A 846 -22.96 4.55 2.91
N ARG A 847 -22.87 3.63 1.97
CA ARG A 847 -24.02 2.95 1.35
C ARG A 847 -24.02 1.46 1.64
N VAL A 848 -22.92 0.96 2.19
CA VAL A 848 -22.73 -0.41 2.66
C VAL A 848 -22.35 -0.38 4.13
N VAL A 849 -22.98 -1.24 4.93
CA VAL A 849 -22.72 -1.35 6.36
C VAL A 849 -22.35 -2.80 6.71
N PRO A 850 -21.13 -3.07 7.14
CA PRO A 850 -20.72 -4.38 7.61
C PRO A 850 -21.40 -4.74 8.94
N ALA A 851 -21.87 -5.98 9.06
CA ALA A 851 -22.41 -6.54 10.30
C ALA A 851 -21.27 -7.01 11.21
N LEU A 852 -20.50 -6.05 11.76
CA LEU A 852 -19.34 -6.31 12.62
C LEU A 852 -19.50 -5.61 13.97
N PRO A 853 -19.28 -6.30 15.11
CA PRO A 853 -19.38 -5.71 16.45
C PRO A 853 -18.63 -4.40 16.60
N SER A 854 -17.51 -4.34 16.01
CA SER A 854 -16.57 -3.22 16.01
C SER A 854 -17.07 -1.95 15.33
N ILE A 855 -17.85 -2.13 14.29
CA ILE A 855 -18.44 -1.04 13.52
C ILE A 855 -19.74 -0.57 14.20
N LEU A 856 -20.37 -1.47 14.91
CA LEU A 856 -21.70 -1.31 15.50
C LEU A 856 -21.67 -0.96 16.99
N GLY A 857 -20.50 -0.57 17.51
CA GLY A 857 -20.35 -0.07 18.89
C GLY A 857 -20.17 -1.15 19.96
N GLY A 858 -19.98 -2.40 19.59
CA GLY A 858 -19.67 -3.51 20.49
C GLY A 858 -20.40 -4.81 20.15
N ASP A 859 -20.07 -5.86 20.88
CA ASP A 859 -20.66 -7.18 20.73
C ASP A 859 -21.78 -7.39 21.79
N PRO A 860 -23.08 -7.45 21.39
CA PRO A 860 -24.16 -7.65 22.32
C PRO A 860 -24.24 -9.08 22.86
N ALA A 861 -23.57 -10.05 22.24
CA ALA A 861 -23.62 -11.47 22.63
C ALA A 861 -22.33 -12.17 22.16
N TYR A 862 -21.27 -12.08 22.96
CA TYR A 862 -19.96 -12.68 22.62
C TYR A 862 -20.08 -14.21 22.47
N GLY A 863 -19.50 -14.72 21.38
CA GLY A 863 -19.53 -16.16 21.07
C GLY A 863 -20.81 -16.65 20.37
N HIS A 864 -21.80 -15.78 20.15
CA HIS A 864 -23.06 -16.10 19.47
C HIS A 864 -23.08 -15.45 18.06
N VAL A 865 -23.70 -16.14 17.09
CA VAL A 865 -23.91 -15.58 15.74
C VAL A 865 -25.02 -14.53 15.82
N LYS A 866 -24.76 -13.36 15.27
CA LYS A 866 -25.68 -12.22 15.27
C LYS A 866 -26.16 -11.87 13.86
N THR A 867 -27.24 -11.12 13.80
CA THR A 867 -27.77 -10.53 12.58
C THR A 867 -27.92 -9.02 12.79
N LEU A 868 -27.38 -8.23 11.88
CA LEU A 868 -27.71 -6.83 11.75
C LEU A 868 -28.97 -6.71 10.90
N THR A 869 -29.99 -6.03 11.41
CA THR A 869 -31.20 -5.66 10.67
C THR A 869 -31.34 -4.16 10.63
N VAL A 870 -31.52 -3.60 9.44
CA VAL A 870 -31.62 -2.15 9.21
C VAL A 870 -32.94 -1.84 8.50
N GLU A 871 -33.74 -0.99 9.11
CA GLU A 871 -34.91 -0.36 8.51
C GLU A 871 -34.53 1.04 8.05
N TYR A 872 -34.78 1.37 6.80
CA TYR A 872 -34.40 2.64 6.21
C TYR A 872 -35.44 3.14 5.23
N GLU A 873 -35.36 4.42 4.91
CA GLU A 873 -36.15 5.08 3.87
C GLU A 873 -35.20 5.69 2.85
N ASP A 874 -35.48 5.46 1.56
CA ASP A 874 -34.74 6.00 0.44
C ASP A 874 -35.71 6.43 -0.67
N ASP A 875 -35.65 7.68 -1.10
CA ASP A 875 -36.58 8.28 -2.07
C ASP A 875 -38.06 8.04 -1.69
N GLY A 876 -38.39 8.15 -0.38
CA GLY A 876 -39.73 7.94 0.13
C GLY A 876 -40.18 6.49 0.23
N LYS A 877 -39.33 5.53 -0.13
CA LYS A 877 -39.59 4.09 -0.04
C LYS A 877 -38.92 3.52 1.21
N ARG A 878 -39.69 2.77 1.99
CA ARG A 878 -39.15 2.05 3.16
C ARG A 878 -38.75 0.64 2.80
N ALA A 879 -37.61 0.23 3.33
CA ALA A 879 -37.08 -1.11 3.18
C ALA A 879 -36.48 -1.62 4.50
N THR A 880 -36.42 -2.93 4.63
CA THR A 880 -35.74 -3.62 5.72
C THR A 880 -34.81 -4.66 5.12
N VAL A 881 -33.57 -4.62 5.54
CA VAL A 881 -32.51 -5.53 5.07
C VAL A 881 -31.78 -6.11 6.27
N SER A 882 -31.24 -7.31 6.11
CA SER A 882 -30.53 -8.00 7.19
C SER A 882 -29.29 -8.73 6.67
N ALA A 883 -28.24 -8.76 7.49
CA ALA A 883 -27.02 -9.52 7.23
C ALA A 883 -26.52 -10.20 8.50
N ARG A 884 -25.94 -11.41 8.36
CA ARG A 884 -25.30 -12.13 9.47
C ARG A 884 -23.93 -11.50 9.79
N ASP A 885 -23.39 -11.82 10.97
CA ASP A 885 -22.03 -11.50 11.38
C ASP A 885 -21.03 -11.74 10.25
N GLY A 886 -20.18 -10.74 10.01
CA GLY A 886 -19.16 -10.76 8.95
C GLY A 886 -19.67 -10.42 7.56
N ALA A 887 -20.99 -10.47 7.32
CA ALA A 887 -21.58 -10.07 6.05
C ALA A 887 -21.90 -8.56 6.01
N ARG A 888 -22.37 -8.06 4.87
CA ARG A 888 -22.67 -6.65 4.62
C ARG A 888 -24.14 -6.43 4.29
N ILE A 889 -24.63 -5.27 4.66
CA ILE A 889 -25.89 -4.73 4.17
C ILE A 889 -25.58 -3.66 3.14
N THR A 890 -26.10 -3.83 1.94
CA THR A 890 -26.12 -2.75 0.92
C THR A 890 -27.46 -2.02 1.05
N LEU A 891 -27.43 -0.80 1.55
CA LEU A 891 -28.61 0.06 1.72
C LEU A 891 -29.03 0.70 0.40
N ARG A 892 -28.04 1.16 -0.35
CA ARG A 892 -28.22 1.65 -1.72
C ARG A 892 -27.05 1.10 -2.54
N PRO A 893 -27.31 0.30 -3.58
CA PRO A 893 -26.24 -0.09 -4.51
C PRO A 893 -25.55 1.16 -5.03
N GLN A 894 -24.23 1.16 -5.03
CA GLN A 894 -23.51 2.21 -5.74
C GLN A 894 -23.81 2.06 -7.22
N ALA A 895 -24.16 3.17 -7.86
CA ALA A 895 -24.40 3.15 -9.30
C ALA A 895 -23.09 2.81 -10.03
N GLU A 896 -23.10 1.83 -10.92
CA GLU A 896 -21.99 1.56 -11.82
C GLU A 896 -21.93 2.69 -12.85
N THR A 897 -21.19 3.76 -12.54
CA THR A 897 -21.06 4.93 -13.40
C THR A 897 -19.83 4.83 -14.30
N ALA A 898 -19.74 3.76 -15.05
CA ALA A 898 -18.65 3.47 -15.96
C ALA A 898 -19.18 2.89 -17.28
N ALA A 899 -18.47 3.14 -18.37
CA ALA A 899 -18.75 2.52 -19.66
C ALA A 899 -17.48 2.36 -20.48
N ALA A 900 -17.44 1.30 -21.30
CA ALA A 900 -16.47 1.11 -22.36
C ALA A 900 -17.13 1.39 -23.72
N VAL A 901 -16.37 1.98 -24.63
CA VAL A 901 -16.87 2.44 -25.93
C VAL A 901 -16.09 1.74 -27.06
N ARG A 902 -16.84 1.26 -28.06
CA ARG A 902 -16.29 0.81 -29.34
C ARG A 902 -16.88 1.64 -30.46
N VAL A 903 -16.04 1.99 -31.43
CA VAL A 903 -16.43 2.70 -32.65
C VAL A 903 -15.91 1.89 -33.82
N ASN A 904 -16.79 1.56 -34.79
CA ASN A 904 -16.47 0.72 -35.96
C ASN A 904 -15.79 -0.61 -35.55
N GLY A 905 -16.25 -1.19 -34.43
CA GLY A 905 -15.72 -2.43 -33.85
C GLY A 905 -14.44 -2.28 -33.03
N ALA A 906 -13.70 -1.18 -33.17
CA ALA A 906 -12.47 -0.94 -32.44
C ALA A 906 -12.75 -0.35 -31.04
N TYR A 907 -12.00 -0.80 -30.01
CA TYR A 907 -12.04 -0.20 -28.68
C TYR A 907 -11.51 1.24 -28.72
N ALA A 908 -12.34 2.18 -28.30
CA ALA A 908 -12.05 3.60 -28.34
C ALA A 908 -11.71 4.20 -26.96
N GLY A 909 -11.83 3.41 -25.89
CA GLY A 909 -11.65 3.85 -24.51
C GLY A 909 -12.91 3.70 -23.68
N GLY A 910 -13.00 4.46 -22.62
CA GLY A 910 -14.15 4.45 -21.72
C GLY A 910 -14.06 5.59 -20.69
N PHE A 911 -14.97 5.57 -19.74
CA PHE A 911 -14.95 6.46 -18.58
C PHE A 911 -15.38 5.72 -17.32
N ILE A 912 -14.91 6.22 -16.18
CA ILE A 912 -15.32 5.83 -14.84
C ILE A 912 -15.64 7.11 -14.08
N GLY A 913 -16.91 7.29 -13.71
CA GLY A 913 -17.41 8.52 -13.13
C GLY A 913 -17.56 9.65 -14.16
N ASN A 914 -17.66 10.88 -13.69
CA ASN A 914 -17.73 12.07 -14.53
C ASN A 914 -16.35 12.52 -15.03
N PRO A 915 -16.33 13.19 -16.19
CA PRO A 915 -17.40 13.37 -17.17
C PRO A 915 -17.62 12.13 -18.04
N CYS A 916 -18.89 11.80 -18.31
CA CYS A 916 -19.30 10.64 -19.13
C CYS A 916 -19.04 10.90 -20.61
N ARG A 917 -17.78 10.97 -21.01
CA ARG A 917 -17.34 11.22 -22.39
C ARG A 917 -16.03 10.51 -22.73
N VAL A 918 -15.93 10.07 -24.00
CA VAL A 918 -14.75 9.40 -24.54
C VAL A 918 -14.32 10.10 -25.82
N ASN A 919 -13.03 10.38 -25.97
CA ASN A 919 -12.48 10.90 -27.23
C ASN A 919 -12.50 9.79 -28.29
N ILE A 920 -13.26 9.99 -29.32
CA ILE A 920 -13.41 9.03 -30.42
C ILE A 920 -12.85 9.57 -31.74
N THR A 921 -12.19 10.71 -31.74
CA THR A 921 -11.72 11.44 -32.93
C THR A 921 -11.01 10.53 -33.92
N ARG A 922 -10.07 9.72 -33.46
CA ARG A 922 -9.26 8.83 -34.32
C ARG A 922 -9.98 7.57 -34.81
N HIS A 923 -11.18 7.30 -34.30
CA HIS A 923 -11.98 6.12 -34.63
C HIS A 923 -13.13 6.41 -35.61
N LEU A 924 -13.40 7.71 -35.82
CA LEU A 924 -14.45 8.15 -36.75
C LEU A 924 -13.93 8.24 -38.18
N GLN A 925 -14.83 7.97 -39.12
CA GLN A 925 -14.66 8.20 -40.53
C GLN A 925 -15.81 9.05 -41.10
N PRO A 926 -15.60 9.79 -42.20
CA PRO A 926 -16.71 10.44 -42.89
C PRO A 926 -17.82 9.47 -43.25
N GLY A 927 -19.07 9.87 -43.03
CA GLY A 927 -20.24 9.01 -43.32
C GLY A 927 -20.69 8.20 -42.11
N SER A 928 -21.13 7.00 -42.31
CA SER A 928 -21.73 6.14 -41.29
C SER A 928 -20.66 5.50 -40.38
N ASN A 929 -20.85 5.60 -39.06
CA ASN A 929 -20.03 4.97 -38.03
C ASN A 929 -20.93 4.19 -37.10
N THR A 930 -20.50 2.96 -36.71
CA THR A 930 -21.17 2.19 -35.69
C THR A 930 -20.60 2.54 -34.30
N VAL A 931 -21.45 2.62 -33.32
CA VAL A 931 -21.08 2.91 -31.90
C VAL A 931 -21.67 1.82 -31.02
N ARG A 932 -20.87 1.31 -30.10
CA ARG A 932 -21.31 0.39 -29.05
C ARG A 932 -20.83 0.92 -27.69
N VAL A 933 -21.75 0.98 -26.72
CA VAL A 933 -21.45 1.34 -25.32
C VAL A 933 -21.83 0.16 -24.44
N GLU A 934 -20.91 -0.32 -23.67
CA GLU A 934 -21.05 -1.56 -22.89
C GLU A 934 -20.52 -1.42 -21.44
N PRO A 935 -20.94 -2.25 -20.48
CA PRO A 935 -21.92 -3.33 -20.61
C PRO A 935 -23.36 -2.88 -20.33
N PHE A 936 -23.56 -1.68 -19.80
CA PHE A 936 -24.87 -1.20 -19.32
C PHE A 936 -25.56 -0.28 -20.32
N GLY A 937 -26.89 -0.17 -20.18
CA GLY A 937 -27.68 0.77 -20.93
C GLY A 937 -27.32 2.23 -20.67
N VAL A 938 -27.35 3.03 -21.71
CA VAL A 938 -27.09 4.48 -21.66
C VAL A 938 -28.19 5.21 -22.44
N GLN A 939 -28.37 6.49 -22.08
CA GLN A 939 -29.35 7.37 -22.72
C GLN A 939 -28.64 8.54 -23.38
N ASN A 940 -29.35 9.21 -24.26
CA ASN A 940 -28.91 10.47 -24.90
C ASN A 940 -27.52 10.38 -25.52
N VAL A 941 -27.22 9.24 -26.17
CA VAL A 941 -25.92 9.02 -26.81
C VAL A 941 -25.77 9.96 -27.99
N ARG A 942 -24.68 10.69 -27.99
CA ARG A 942 -24.42 11.72 -29.02
C ARG A 942 -22.93 11.88 -29.28
N VAL A 943 -22.58 12.37 -30.42
CA VAL A 943 -21.20 12.80 -30.74
C VAL A 943 -21.15 14.33 -30.69
N GLU A 944 -20.28 14.85 -29.86
CA GLU A 944 -20.02 16.30 -29.73
C GLU A 944 -18.65 16.62 -30.32
N THR A 945 -18.58 17.66 -31.16
CA THR A 945 -17.30 18.13 -31.74
C THR A 945 -16.90 19.48 -31.15
N TYR A 946 -15.60 19.66 -30.95
CA TYR A 946 -15.03 20.88 -30.35
C TYR A 946 -13.86 21.40 -31.16
#